data_4287e02bebc0b1ed38ef04a7b17a5001
#
_entry.id   4287e02bebc0b1ed38ef04a7b17a5001
#
_cell.length_a   1.000
_cell.length_b   1.000
_cell.length_c   1.000
_cell.angle_alpha   90.00
_cell.angle_beta   90.00
_cell.angle_gamma   90.00
#
_symmetry.space_group_name_H-M   'P 1'
#
loop_
_entity.id
_entity.type
_entity.pdbx_description
1 polymer ?
#
loop_
_entity_poly.entity_id
_entity_poly.type
_entity_poly.pdbx_seq_one_letter_code
_entity_poly.pdbx_strand_id
1 'polypeptide(L)'
;MAITYFEKERIFKLDTPGSSYVIGIVDKENFVGHVYYGKKLRDANIAYLLRTGEGPFVPSENNRERVSFYDTFPMEYAGNGLGDYRRSSISVRTEGGHTAVSLFYVSHKIYAGKTGLAGLPATFGDEDSCETLELLCEDPVLGLKVTLLYTAFSDVDVITRSVRIENDGEMLYLTKALSFSMDMDNRDFTLLTMHGSWARERMLEHRKVKKGFMGVESVRGESSHQEHPFMALAAGNADQSQGEVYGMHFVYSGNFIGQVELGQFDTVRVGMGIHPENFCWKLEKGESFQTPEVVLVYSDTGYDGMTHQFHELYRNHLIRSEYKDKKRPILINNWEATYFDFNTEKLLSIAKKASELGIEMLVMDDGWFGHRNDDSSSLGDWYVNEEKLNGGLKHLVDEVNKLGLKFGIWFEPEMISPDSKLYEAHPDWAIQIPGREGSLCRNQYVLDLTRKEVRDYAYESVASILRSANIEYVKWDMNRQLSDIGSYGLPADRQGELYHRYVLAVYEMQERLVTEFPHLLLENCSGGGARFDPGMLYYSPQIWCSDDTDAVERLKIQESTAMIYPLSTMGAHVSDCPNHTVGRVTPFETRGHVALAGTFGYELDVTKISEEDRQMIPKQVAMYHKYNDLVRSGDYYRIASYQENHYFDCYEVVSKDKSEVLVTFVQVINRPNYKSRRITLKGLDPQKNYCLEGEDTVYAGDTLMYAGILIQNPWGDFQSKLLHFVEKK
;
A
#
# COMPACT_ATOMS: atom_id res chain seq x y z
N MET A 1 -14.89 -23.95 10.34
CA MET A 1 -13.43 -24.04 10.47
C MET A 1 -12.84 -23.84 9.07
N ALA A 2 -11.99 -22.85 8.94
CA ALA A 2 -11.29 -22.57 7.69
C ALA A 2 -10.05 -23.46 7.52
N ILE A 3 -9.50 -24.02 8.61
CA ILE A 3 -8.28 -24.79 8.61
C ILE A 3 -8.53 -26.23 9.09
N THR A 4 -8.16 -27.21 8.28
CA THR A 4 -8.29 -28.63 8.58
C THR A 4 -6.95 -29.33 8.49
N TYR A 5 -6.59 -30.12 9.50
CA TYR A 5 -5.44 -31.04 9.46
C TYR A 5 -5.89 -32.47 9.24
N PHE A 6 -5.45 -33.06 8.14
CA PHE A 6 -5.66 -34.48 7.83
C PHE A 6 -4.46 -35.27 8.35
N GLU A 7 -4.58 -35.81 9.56
CA GLU A 7 -3.48 -36.41 10.30
C GLU A 7 -2.86 -37.60 9.57
N LYS A 8 -3.67 -38.45 8.96
CA LYS A 8 -3.20 -39.66 8.24
C LYS A 8 -2.39 -39.31 7.00
N GLU A 9 -2.82 -38.31 6.27
CA GLU A 9 -2.17 -37.83 5.04
C GLU A 9 -1.11 -36.79 5.32
N ARG A 10 -1.05 -36.24 6.54
CA ARG A 10 -0.16 -35.18 7.01
C ARG A 10 -0.29 -33.91 6.16
N ILE A 11 -1.53 -33.50 5.89
CA ILE A 11 -1.88 -32.35 5.07
C ILE A 11 -2.65 -31.31 5.89
N PHE A 12 -2.25 -30.05 5.74
CA PHE A 12 -3.00 -28.88 6.18
C PHE A 12 -3.72 -28.30 4.98
N LYS A 13 -5.02 -28.09 5.09
CA LYS A 13 -5.87 -27.41 4.11
C LYS A 13 -6.49 -26.17 4.75
N LEU A 14 -6.24 -25.01 4.15
CA LEU A 14 -6.75 -23.72 4.55
C LEU A 14 -7.75 -23.27 3.49
N ASP A 15 -8.98 -23.03 3.88
CA ASP A 15 -10.08 -22.64 3.01
C ASP A 15 -10.50 -21.18 3.27
N THR A 16 -10.68 -20.43 2.20
CA THR A 16 -11.40 -19.16 2.16
C THR A 16 -12.77 -19.38 1.50
N PRO A 17 -13.61 -18.36 1.25
CA PRO A 17 -14.86 -18.53 0.53
C PRO A 17 -14.71 -19.23 -0.82
N GLY A 18 -13.76 -18.85 -1.66
CA GLY A 18 -13.57 -19.33 -3.03
C GLY A 18 -12.23 -20.02 -3.29
N SER A 19 -11.29 -20.06 -2.33
CA SER A 19 -9.95 -20.65 -2.55
C SER A 19 -9.56 -21.70 -1.51
N SER A 20 -8.57 -22.52 -1.84
CA SER A 20 -7.90 -23.45 -0.93
C SER A 20 -6.40 -23.31 -1.05
N TYR A 21 -5.71 -23.34 0.09
CA TYR A 21 -4.25 -23.41 0.19
C TYR A 21 -3.87 -24.68 0.93
N VAL A 22 -2.96 -25.49 0.37
CA VAL A 22 -2.67 -26.82 0.91
C VAL A 22 -1.17 -27.04 1.07
N ILE A 23 -0.80 -27.50 2.26
CA ILE A 23 0.58 -27.80 2.68
C ILE A 23 0.67 -29.29 3.05
N GLY A 24 1.76 -29.95 2.68
CA GLY A 24 2.00 -31.32 3.03
C GLY A 24 3.32 -31.50 3.78
N ILE A 25 3.33 -32.45 4.73
CA ILE A 25 4.53 -32.88 5.45
C ILE A 25 4.94 -34.24 4.91
N VAL A 26 6.17 -34.33 4.40
CA VAL A 26 6.66 -35.55 3.74
C VAL A 26 7.92 -36.08 4.37
N ASP A 27 8.12 -37.38 4.15
CA ASP A 27 9.29 -38.19 4.55
C ASP A 27 9.51 -38.25 6.07
N LYS A 28 10.49 -39.04 6.49
CA LYS A 28 10.91 -39.19 7.90
C LYS A 28 11.55 -37.90 8.44
N GLU A 29 12.17 -37.14 7.55
CA GLU A 29 12.80 -35.86 7.85
C GLU A 29 11.78 -34.75 8.11
N ASN A 30 10.49 -34.92 7.75
CA ASN A 30 9.42 -33.93 7.94
C ASN A 30 9.57 -32.67 7.09
N PHE A 31 9.90 -32.81 5.81
CA PHE A 31 9.92 -31.67 4.89
C PHE A 31 8.54 -31.04 4.71
N VAL A 32 8.50 -29.72 4.61
CA VAL A 32 7.26 -28.96 4.37
C VAL A 32 7.16 -28.58 2.91
N GLY A 33 6.17 -29.14 2.22
CA GLY A 33 5.95 -28.90 0.80
C GLY A 33 4.68 -28.15 0.50
N HIS A 34 4.72 -27.32 -0.56
CA HIS A 34 3.55 -26.69 -1.13
C HIS A 34 2.82 -27.67 -2.03
N VAL A 35 1.52 -27.89 -1.76
CA VAL A 35 0.71 -28.85 -2.54
C VAL A 35 -0.15 -28.12 -3.57
N TYR A 36 -0.84 -27.07 -3.14
CA TYR A 36 -1.83 -26.38 -3.97
C TYR A 36 -2.16 -24.99 -3.44
N TYR A 37 -2.36 -24.03 -4.32
CA TYR A 37 -3.07 -22.80 -4.07
C TYR A 37 -3.92 -22.46 -5.30
N GLY A 38 -5.20 -22.15 -5.09
CA GLY A 38 -6.12 -21.85 -6.19
C GLY A 38 -7.58 -22.02 -5.79
N LYS A 39 -8.43 -22.34 -6.77
CA LYS A 39 -9.87 -22.50 -6.56
C LYS A 39 -10.18 -23.51 -5.45
N LYS A 40 -11.23 -23.23 -4.68
CA LYS A 40 -11.63 -24.04 -3.53
C LYS A 40 -11.85 -25.50 -3.88
N LEU A 41 -11.21 -26.38 -3.11
CA LEU A 41 -11.30 -27.84 -3.24
C LEU A 41 -12.20 -28.42 -2.16
N ARG A 42 -12.88 -29.51 -2.50
CA ARG A 42 -13.53 -30.36 -1.50
C ARG A 42 -12.47 -31.11 -0.69
N ASP A 43 -12.83 -31.56 0.51
CA ASP A 43 -11.95 -32.39 1.32
C ASP A 43 -11.67 -33.72 0.63
N ALA A 44 -10.40 -33.95 0.32
CA ALA A 44 -9.90 -35.15 -0.32
C ALA A 44 -8.41 -35.30 -0.08
N ASN A 45 -7.89 -36.53 -0.20
CA ASN A 45 -6.45 -36.74 -0.20
C ASN A 45 -5.86 -36.26 -1.53
N ILE A 46 -5.02 -35.21 -1.46
CA ILE A 46 -4.29 -34.65 -2.60
C ILE A 46 -2.77 -34.68 -2.42
N ALA A 47 -2.27 -35.44 -1.44
CA ALA A 47 -0.83 -35.61 -1.18
C ALA A 47 -0.06 -36.14 -2.40
N TYR A 48 -0.74 -36.88 -3.28
CA TYR A 48 -0.16 -37.39 -4.53
C TYR A 48 0.31 -36.29 -5.50
N LEU A 49 -0.11 -35.05 -5.31
CA LEU A 49 0.34 -33.92 -6.12
C LEU A 49 1.72 -33.41 -5.74
N LEU A 50 2.25 -33.77 -4.56
CA LEU A 50 3.61 -33.42 -4.19
C LEU A 50 4.60 -34.14 -5.13
N ARG A 51 5.38 -33.35 -5.85
CA ARG A 51 6.41 -33.85 -6.75
C ARG A 51 7.54 -34.48 -5.96
N THR A 52 8.02 -35.61 -6.42
CA THR A 52 9.03 -36.43 -5.72
C THR A 52 10.10 -36.99 -6.64
N GLY A 53 10.35 -36.31 -7.77
CA GLY A 53 11.35 -36.75 -8.75
C GLY A 53 12.77 -36.55 -8.26
N GLU A 54 13.67 -37.43 -8.67
CA GLU A 54 15.11 -37.22 -8.51
C GLU A 54 15.61 -36.27 -9.59
N GLY A 55 16.51 -35.34 -9.19
CA GLY A 55 17.22 -34.47 -10.13
C GLY A 55 18.67 -34.95 -10.30
N PRO A 56 19.21 -35.05 -11.53
CA PRO A 56 20.62 -35.33 -11.73
C PRO A 56 21.47 -34.19 -11.15
N PHE A 57 22.62 -34.53 -10.58
CA PHE A 57 23.58 -33.59 -9.97
C PHE A 57 23.08 -32.81 -8.76
N VAL A 58 21.94 -33.19 -8.16
CA VAL A 58 21.47 -32.63 -6.90
C VAL A 58 22.09 -33.40 -5.74
N PRO A 59 22.79 -32.75 -4.81
CA PRO A 59 23.36 -33.40 -3.66
C PRO A 59 22.27 -33.92 -2.71
N SER A 60 22.62 -35.01 -1.99
CA SER A 60 21.75 -35.59 -0.97
C SER A 60 22.61 -36.19 0.15
N GLU A 61 22.08 -36.17 1.36
CA GLU A 61 22.69 -36.83 2.48
C GLU A 61 22.60 -38.37 2.34
N ASN A 62 23.60 -39.09 2.85
CA ASN A 62 23.53 -40.52 2.96
C ASN A 62 22.38 -40.96 3.88
N ASN A 63 21.73 -42.05 3.54
CA ASN A 63 20.62 -42.65 4.30
C ASN A 63 19.31 -41.82 4.33
N ARG A 64 19.17 -40.83 3.50
CA ARG A 64 17.90 -40.11 3.32
C ARG A 64 16.87 -41.02 2.63
N GLU A 65 15.58 -40.88 2.99
CA GLU A 65 14.47 -41.62 2.37
C GLU A 65 14.34 -41.31 0.88
N ARG A 66 14.52 -40.02 0.54
CA ARG A 66 14.55 -39.53 -0.84
C ARG A 66 15.90 -38.92 -1.17
N VAL A 67 16.44 -39.33 -2.30
CA VAL A 67 17.77 -38.92 -2.76
C VAL A 67 17.60 -37.82 -3.83
N SER A 68 18.48 -36.82 -3.82
CA SER A 68 18.60 -35.84 -4.91
C SER A 68 17.29 -35.06 -5.24
N PHE A 69 16.46 -34.75 -4.25
CA PHE A 69 15.15 -34.16 -4.52
C PHE A 69 15.02 -32.65 -4.21
N TYR A 70 15.96 -32.03 -3.49
CA TYR A 70 15.84 -30.63 -3.06
C TYR A 70 15.49 -29.68 -4.19
N ASP A 71 16.15 -29.79 -5.36
CA ASP A 71 15.94 -28.87 -6.48
C ASP A 71 14.65 -29.16 -7.28
N THR A 72 13.99 -30.29 -7.00
CA THR A 72 12.75 -30.71 -7.65
C THR A 72 11.52 -30.60 -6.74
N PHE A 73 11.73 -30.56 -5.42
CA PHE A 73 10.66 -30.61 -4.45
C PHE A 73 10.00 -29.21 -4.33
N PRO A 74 8.65 -29.14 -4.34
CA PRO A 74 7.94 -27.87 -4.16
C PRO A 74 7.97 -27.44 -2.69
N MET A 75 8.94 -26.62 -2.33
CA MET A 75 9.10 -26.10 -0.97
C MET A 75 8.04 -25.07 -0.61
N GLU A 76 7.57 -25.12 0.63
CA GLU A 76 6.69 -24.10 1.21
C GLU A 76 7.50 -22.91 1.74
N TYR A 77 8.68 -23.15 2.31
CA TYR A 77 9.61 -22.12 2.78
C TYR A 77 11.04 -22.66 2.70
N ALA A 78 11.77 -22.22 1.69
CA ALA A 78 13.05 -22.82 1.33
C ALA A 78 14.20 -22.35 2.21
N GLY A 79 14.98 -23.30 2.74
CA GLY A 79 16.27 -23.06 3.38
C GLY A 79 17.36 -22.63 2.39
N ASN A 80 18.62 -22.73 2.82
CA ASN A 80 19.78 -22.33 2.03
C ASN A 80 20.95 -23.31 2.17
N GLY A 81 21.73 -23.46 1.11
CA GLY A 81 23.07 -24.04 1.15
C GLY A 81 23.16 -25.57 1.20
N LEU A 82 22.07 -26.32 0.99
CA LEU A 82 22.01 -27.78 1.11
C LEU A 82 21.56 -28.53 -0.17
N GLY A 83 21.53 -27.86 -1.30
CA GLY A 83 21.23 -28.48 -2.59
C GLY A 83 19.94 -28.06 -3.26
N ASP A 84 19.16 -27.17 -2.69
CA ASP A 84 18.19 -26.36 -3.43
C ASP A 84 18.91 -25.14 -3.99
N TYR A 85 19.07 -25.06 -5.31
CA TYR A 85 19.80 -23.99 -5.99
C TYR A 85 18.90 -22.83 -6.41
N ARG A 86 17.60 -22.95 -6.18
CA ARG A 86 16.63 -21.85 -6.36
C ARG A 86 16.77 -20.85 -5.20
N ARG A 87 16.24 -19.67 -5.38
CA ARG A 87 16.35 -18.59 -4.36
C ARG A 87 15.75 -19.01 -3.02
N SER A 88 16.53 -18.92 -1.98
CA SER A 88 16.11 -19.23 -0.60
C SER A 88 15.14 -18.22 -0.05
N SER A 89 14.36 -18.62 0.97
CA SER A 89 13.48 -17.75 1.75
C SER A 89 14.15 -17.23 3.00
N ILE A 90 15.07 -18.00 3.56
CA ILE A 90 15.85 -17.66 4.75
C ILE A 90 17.34 -17.95 4.49
N SER A 91 18.21 -17.10 5.00
CA SER A 91 19.65 -17.30 5.05
C SER A 91 20.20 -16.75 6.35
N VAL A 92 21.16 -17.46 6.90
CA VAL A 92 21.87 -17.05 8.12
C VAL A 92 23.36 -16.93 7.86
N ARG A 93 24.08 -16.35 8.82
CA ARG A 93 25.53 -16.47 8.93
C ARG A 93 25.87 -16.72 10.39
N THR A 94 26.43 -17.89 10.68
CA THR A 94 26.92 -18.23 12.03
C THR A 94 28.19 -17.45 12.34
N GLU A 95 28.64 -17.48 13.59
CA GLU A 95 29.93 -16.91 14.00
C GLU A 95 31.11 -17.56 13.24
N GLY A 96 31.01 -18.85 12.92
CA GLY A 96 31.98 -19.56 12.11
C GLY A 96 31.90 -19.29 10.59
N GLY A 97 30.98 -18.40 10.15
CA GLY A 97 30.83 -18.01 8.75
C GLY A 97 29.96 -18.94 7.90
N HIS A 98 29.39 -20.00 8.46
CA HIS A 98 28.51 -20.93 7.73
C HIS A 98 27.14 -20.32 7.48
N THR A 99 26.51 -20.70 6.32
CA THR A 99 25.27 -20.08 5.86
C THR A 99 24.13 -21.08 5.64
N ALA A 100 24.36 -22.36 5.85
CA ALA A 100 23.37 -23.42 5.59
C ALA A 100 22.22 -23.37 6.62
N VAL A 101 20.99 -23.52 6.11
CA VAL A 101 19.76 -23.67 6.92
C VAL A 101 18.88 -24.74 6.31
N SER A 102 18.43 -25.70 7.12
CA SER A 102 17.43 -26.70 6.72
C SER A 102 16.32 -26.78 7.75
N LEU A 103 15.09 -26.62 7.29
CA LEU A 103 13.93 -26.54 8.17
C LEU A 103 13.08 -27.79 8.07
N PHE A 104 12.77 -28.38 9.22
CA PHE A 104 11.96 -29.59 9.34
C PHE A 104 10.77 -29.33 10.25
N TYR A 105 9.58 -29.77 9.86
CA TYR A 105 8.37 -29.64 10.68
C TYR A 105 8.53 -30.36 12.03
N VAL A 106 8.10 -29.67 13.09
CA VAL A 106 8.09 -30.18 14.47
C VAL A 106 6.67 -30.34 14.99
N SER A 107 5.88 -29.29 14.92
CA SER A 107 4.53 -29.24 15.48
C SER A 107 3.70 -28.14 14.84
N HIS A 108 2.42 -28.12 15.16
CA HIS A 108 1.52 -27.04 14.72
C HIS A 108 0.52 -26.65 15.80
N LYS A 109 -0.08 -25.48 15.61
CA LYS A 109 -1.20 -24.99 16.40
C LYS A 109 -2.21 -24.34 15.46
N ILE A 110 -3.50 -24.67 15.64
CA ILE A 110 -4.62 -24.04 14.94
C ILE A 110 -5.51 -23.36 15.98
N TYR A 111 -5.89 -22.12 15.72
CA TYR A 111 -6.77 -21.36 16.60
C TYR A 111 -7.62 -20.34 15.83
N ALA A 112 -8.80 -20.01 16.38
CA ALA A 112 -9.68 -18.99 15.85
C ALA A 112 -9.10 -17.59 16.12
N GLY A 113 -9.32 -16.67 15.17
CA GLY A 113 -8.80 -15.32 15.23
C GLY A 113 -7.34 -15.19 14.79
N LYS A 114 -6.81 -13.99 14.95
CA LYS A 114 -5.46 -13.62 14.54
C LYS A 114 -4.75 -12.81 15.61
N THR A 115 -3.53 -13.22 15.95
CA THR A 115 -2.64 -12.46 16.83
C THR A 115 -1.90 -11.38 16.03
N GLY A 116 -1.85 -10.15 16.55
CA GLY A 116 -1.09 -9.06 15.96
C GLY A 116 0.42 -9.33 15.96
N LEU A 117 1.14 -8.68 15.08
CA LEU A 117 2.60 -8.74 14.98
C LEU A 117 3.23 -7.63 15.82
N ALA A 118 4.11 -7.99 16.74
CA ALA A 118 4.71 -7.01 17.67
C ALA A 118 5.49 -5.91 16.91
N GLY A 119 5.05 -4.65 17.08
CA GLY A 119 5.69 -3.48 16.47
C GLY A 119 5.51 -3.31 14.96
N LEU A 120 4.70 -4.18 14.34
CA LEU A 120 4.45 -4.17 12.90
C LEU A 120 2.96 -4.01 12.59
N PRO A 121 2.61 -3.28 11.54
CA PRO A 121 1.26 -3.30 10.99
C PRO A 121 0.93 -4.69 10.46
N ALA A 122 -0.30 -5.12 10.66
CA ALA A 122 -0.80 -6.39 10.15
C ALA A 122 -2.32 -6.32 10.00
N THR A 123 -2.87 -7.12 9.11
CA THR A 123 -4.32 -7.33 9.06
C THR A 123 -4.81 -7.91 10.39
N PHE A 124 -6.03 -7.64 10.75
CA PHE A 124 -6.66 -8.11 11.99
C PHE A 124 -7.94 -8.88 11.68
N GLY A 125 -8.27 -9.79 12.58
CA GLY A 125 -9.52 -10.55 12.53
C GLY A 125 -9.80 -11.20 13.89
N ASP A 126 -11.07 -11.33 14.22
CA ASP A 126 -11.54 -12.00 15.42
C ASP A 126 -11.81 -13.49 15.19
N GLU A 127 -12.35 -14.16 16.21
CA GLU A 127 -12.64 -15.60 16.20
C GLU A 127 -13.70 -16.00 15.16
N ASP A 128 -14.56 -15.07 14.73
CA ASP A 128 -15.62 -15.30 13.74
C ASP A 128 -15.15 -15.06 12.30
N SER A 129 -14.14 -14.21 12.12
CA SER A 129 -13.70 -13.73 10.80
C SER A 129 -12.48 -14.45 10.23
N CYS A 130 -11.69 -15.16 11.05
CA CYS A 130 -10.52 -15.88 10.55
C CYS A 130 -10.04 -17.00 11.47
N GLU A 131 -9.24 -17.91 10.91
CA GLU A 131 -8.46 -18.91 11.65
C GLU A 131 -6.98 -18.83 11.30
N THR A 132 -6.11 -19.11 12.28
CA THR A 132 -4.66 -19.07 12.14
C THR A 132 -4.04 -20.46 12.36
N LEU A 133 -3.11 -20.83 11.45
CA LEU A 133 -2.19 -21.93 11.59
C LEU A 133 -0.80 -21.38 11.92
N GLU A 134 -0.24 -21.83 13.02
CA GLU A 134 1.20 -21.74 13.33
C GLU A 134 1.85 -23.09 13.03
N LEU A 135 2.80 -23.12 12.12
CA LEU A 135 3.52 -24.32 11.72
C LEU A 135 4.99 -24.17 12.13
N LEU A 136 5.35 -24.84 13.22
CA LEU A 136 6.71 -24.78 13.77
C LEU A 136 7.63 -25.70 13.00
N CYS A 137 8.71 -25.12 12.47
CA CYS A 137 9.85 -25.80 11.88
C CYS A 137 11.11 -25.54 12.69
N GLU A 138 12.09 -26.42 12.60
CA GLU A 138 13.37 -26.28 13.29
C GLU A 138 14.54 -26.72 12.41
N ASP A 139 15.65 -25.99 12.51
CA ASP A 139 16.98 -26.49 12.13
C ASP A 139 17.66 -26.95 13.44
N PRO A 140 17.74 -28.28 13.67
CA PRO A 140 18.27 -28.82 14.91
C PRO A 140 19.78 -28.63 15.07
N VAL A 141 20.52 -28.37 13.99
CA VAL A 141 21.96 -28.11 14.03
C VAL A 141 22.24 -26.67 14.52
N LEU A 142 21.44 -25.74 14.07
CA LEU A 142 21.55 -24.32 14.45
C LEU A 142 20.82 -24.01 15.77
N GLY A 143 19.88 -24.84 16.20
CA GLY A 143 18.93 -24.51 17.27
C GLY A 143 17.99 -23.36 16.86
N LEU A 144 17.72 -23.24 15.55
CA LEU A 144 16.90 -22.18 15.00
C LEU A 144 15.46 -22.66 14.80
N LYS A 145 14.51 -22.02 15.46
CA LYS A 145 13.08 -22.27 15.31
C LYS A 145 12.46 -21.25 14.36
N VAL A 146 11.66 -21.74 13.43
CA VAL A 146 10.97 -20.92 12.42
C VAL A 146 9.51 -21.28 12.42
N THR A 147 8.67 -20.39 12.89
CA THR A 147 7.21 -20.56 12.88
C THR A 147 6.64 -19.86 11.64
N LEU A 148 6.07 -20.64 10.73
CA LEU A 148 5.34 -20.13 9.58
C LEU A 148 3.90 -19.84 10.02
N LEU A 149 3.45 -18.58 9.89
CA LEU A 149 2.11 -18.15 10.25
C LEU A 149 1.24 -18.02 9.01
N TYR A 150 0.05 -18.57 9.08
CA TYR A 150 -0.96 -18.50 8.03
C TYR A 150 -2.28 -18.10 8.65
N THR A 151 -2.95 -17.07 8.13
CA THR A 151 -4.31 -16.75 8.55
C THR A 151 -5.23 -16.80 7.34
N ALA A 152 -6.28 -17.61 7.39
CA ALA A 152 -7.31 -17.71 6.37
C ALA A 152 -8.56 -16.94 6.82
N PHE A 153 -9.04 -16.02 5.99
CA PHE A 153 -10.24 -15.22 6.25
C PHE A 153 -11.50 -15.94 5.76
N SER A 154 -12.62 -15.73 6.45
CA SER A 154 -13.91 -16.40 6.15
C SER A 154 -14.83 -15.58 5.25
N ASP A 155 -14.59 -14.29 5.10
CA ASP A 155 -15.40 -13.32 4.36
C ASP A 155 -14.75 -12.83 3.06
N VAL A 156 -13.44 -13.04 2.88
CA VAL A 156 -12.67 -12.67 1.70
C VAL A 156 -11.73 -13.80 1.25
N ASP A 157 -11.40 -13.85 -0.04
CA ASP A 157 -10.49 -14.85 -0.60
C ASP A 157 -9.03 -14.48 -0.36
N VAL A 158 -8.69 -14.37 0.92
CA VAL A 158 -7.38 -13.91 1.39
C VAL A 158 -6.75 -14.88 2.39
N ILE A 159 -5.46 -15.12 2.19
CA ILE A 159 -4.59 -15.77 3.18
C ILE A 159 -3.43 -14.82 3.47
N THR A 160 -3.11 -14.62 4.74
CA THR A 160 -1.94 -13.82 5.11
C THR A 160 -0.81 -14.69 5.62
N ARG A 161 0.42 -14.24 5.38
CA ARG A 161 1.66 -14.96 5.69
C ARG A 161 2.64 -14.04 6.42
N SER A 162 3.26 -14.59 7.47
CA SER A 162 4.44 -14.02 8.12
C SER A 162 5.27 -15.11 8.76
N VAL A 163 6.46 -14.78 9.27
CA VAL A 163 7.39 -15.77 9.84
C VAL A 163 7.95 -15.20 11.15
N ARG A 164 7.93 -16.02 12.21
CA ARG A 164 8.62 -15.75 13.45
C ARG A 164 9.84 -16.67 13.55
N ILE A 165 11.00 -16.08 13.81
CA ILE A 165 12.29 -16.76 13.88
C ILE A 165 12.82 -16.58 15.30
N GLU A 166 13.15 -17.69 16.01
CA GLU A 166 13.63 -17.73 17.38
C GLU A 166 14.93 -18.48 17.45
N ASN A 167 15.94 -17.93 18.12
CA ASN A 167 17.26 -18.55 18.24
C ASN A 167 17.47 -19.15 19.63
N ASP A 168 17.43 -20.47 19.74
CA ASP A 168 17.78 -21.20 20.96
C ASP A 168 19.24 -21.72 20.96
N GLY A 169 19.93 -21.57 19.82
CA GLY A 169 21.31 -22.01 19.60
C GLY A 169 22.36 -20.95 19.92
N GLU A 170 23.49 -21.02 19.22
CA GLU A 170 24.56 -20.04 19.26
C GLU A 170 24.13 -18.76 18.51
N MET A 171 24.80 -17.62 18.81
CA MET A 171 24.58 -16.36 18.11
C MET A 171 24.74 -16.51 16.60
N LEU A 172 23.85 -15.92 15.85
CA LEU A 172 23.91 -15.86 14.40
C LEU A 172 23.35 -14.53 13.85
N TYR A 173 23.57 -14.30 12.57
CA TYR A 173 22.97 -13.19 11.83
C TYR A 173 21.96 -13.73 10.83
N LEU A 174 20.76 -13.16 10.80
CA LEU A 174 19.85 -13.32 9.67
C LEU A 174 20.30 -12.39 8.55
N THR A 175 20.63 -12.95 7.40
CA THR A 175 21.04 -12.18 6.22
C THR A 175 19.93 -12.15 5.16
N LYS A 176 18.90 -12.97 5.32
CA LYS A 176 17.66 -12.98 4.56
C LYS A 176 16.54 -13.58 5.38
N ALA A 177 15.36 -12.94 5.39
CA ALA A 177 14.16 -13.46 6.02
C ALA A 177 12.94 -12.97 5.24
N LEU A 178 12.46 -13.77 4.29
CA LEU A 178 11.21 -13.47 3.58
C LEU A 178 10.01 -13.78 4.47
N SER A 179 8.91 -13.07 4.25
CA SER A 179 7.66 -13.30 4.98
C SER A 179 6.88 -14.49 4.45
N PHE A 180 7.08 -14.82 3.18
CA PHE A 180 6.55 -16.04 2.57
C PHE A 180 7.37 -16.47 1.37
N SER A 181 7.26 -17.76 1.04
CA SER A 181 7.49 -18.27 -0.29
C SER A 181 6.59 -19.47 -0.56
N MET A 182 6.48 -19.86 -1.83
CA MET A 182 5.84 -21.10 -2.26
C MET A 182 6.34 -21.49 -3.66
N ASP A 183 6.33 -22.78 -3.96
CA ASP A 183 6.66 -23.33 -5.26
C ASP A 183 5.39 -23.79 -5.98
N MET A 184 5.06 -23.15 -7.10
CA MET A 184 3.86 -23.43 -7.90
C MET A 184 4.22 -24.10 -9.23
N ASP A 185 3.26 -24.82 -9.81
CA ASP A 185 3.35 -25.22 -11.22
C ASP A 185 3.26 -23.99 -12.12
N ASN A 186 4.08 -23.97 -13.17
CA ASN A 186 4.01 -22.90 -14.18
C ASN A 186 2.71 -23.02 -14.98
N ARG A 187 1.90 -21.96 -14.97
CA ARG A 187 0.66 -21.82 -15.72
C ARG A 187 0.78 -20.78 -16.83
N ASP A 188 1.97 -20.66 -17.41
CA ASP A 188 2.28 -19.65 -18.42
C ASP A 188 2.01 -18.21 -17.91
N PHE A 189 2.50 -17.95 -16.70
CA PHE A 189 2.21 -16.72 -15.99
C PHE A 189 2.73 -15.45 -16.68
N THR A 190 1.96 -14.38 -16.52
CA THR A 190 2.39 -13.00 -16.68
C THR A 190 2.54 -12.37 -15.30
N LEU A 191 3.71 -11.82 -15.02
CA LEU A 191 3.99 -11.05 -13.81
C LEU A 191 3.51 -9.61 -14.02
N LEU A 192 2.60 -9.16 -13.15
CA LEU A 192 2.16 -7.79 -13.04
C LEU A 192 2.90 -7.12 -11.88
N THR A 193 3.50 -5.96 -12.11
CA THR A 193 4.18 -5.12 -11.13
C THR A 193 3.86 -3.65 -11.37
N MET A 194 4.17 -2.80 -10.41
CA MET A 194 3.96 -1.37 -10.49
C MET A 194 5.28 -0.64 -10.29
N HIS A 195 5.62 0.23 -11.23
CA HIS A 195 6.85 1.01 -11.26
C HIS A 195 6.52 2.49 -11.45
N GLY A 196 7.52 3.37 -11.31
CA GLY A 196 7.29 4.77 -11.55
C GLY A 196 8.44 5.68 -11.20
N SER A 197 8.07 6.89 -10.86
CA SER A 197 8.96 7.93 -10.35
C SER A 197 8.13 8.91 -9.53
N TRP A 198 8.77 9.89 -8.90
CA TRP A 198 8.05 11.05 -8.37
C TRP A 198 7.14 11.65 -9.43
N ALA A 199 5.90 11.94 -9.07
CA ALA A 199 4.83 12.48 -9.92
C ALA A 199 4.35 11.55 -11.07
N ARG A 200 4.74 10.27 -11.05
CA ARG A 200 4.27 9.20 -11.96
C ARG A 200 4.31 7.85 -11.26
N GLU A 201 3.68 7.77 -10.11
CA GLU A 201 3.72 6.59 -9.25
C GLU A 201 2.84 5.46 -9.79
N ARG A 202 3.23 4.23 -9.48
CA ARG A 202 2.45 2.98 -9.67
C ARG A 202 1.98 2.70 -11.11
N MET A 203 2.80 2.99 -12.10
CA MET A 203 2.51 2.59 -13.50
C MET A 203 2.57 1.07 -13.64
N LEU A 204 1.53 0.48 -14.24
CA LEU A 204 1.42 -0.96 -14.44
C LEU A 204 2.38 -1.48 -15.50
N GLU A 205 3.08 -2.57 -15.19
CA GLU A 205 3.87 -3.33 -16.15
C GLU A 205 3.49 -4.81 -16.16
N HIS A 206 3.36 -5.37 -17.35
CA HIS A 206 3.05 -6.77 -17.62
C HIS A 206 4.26 -7.45 -18.25
N ARG A 207 4.87 -8.40 -17.58
CA ARG A 207 6.06 -9.13 -18.04
C ARG A 207 5.80 -10.63 -18.06
N LYS A 208 5.97 -11.28 -19.20
CA LYS A 208 5.85 -12.74 -19.30
C LYS A 208 6.93 -13.43 -18.47
N VAL A 209 6.53 -14.34 -17.60
CA VAL A 209 7.49 -15.11 -16.77
C VAL A 209 8.31 -16.02 -17.69
N LYS A 210 9.63 -15.90 -17.59
CA LYS A 210 10.63 -16.67 -18.34
C LYS A 210 11.62 -17.33 -17.37
N LYS A 211 12.35 -18.34 -17.85
CA LYS A 211 13.39 -19.04 -17.06
C LYS A 211 14.37 -18.05 -16.46
N GLY A 212 14.68 -18.26 -15.18
CA GLY A 212 15.50 -17.38 -14.38
C GLY A 212 14.69 -16.50 -13.44
N PHE A 213 15.28 -15.40 -12.99
CA PHE A 213 14.74 -14.51 -11.98
C PHE A 213 14.07 -13.27 -12.56
N MET A 214 12.94 -12.88 -11.96
CA MET A 214 12.22 -11.63 -12.16
C MET A 214 11.68 -11.14 -10.80
N GLY A 215 11.39 -9.84 -10.68
CA GLY A 215 10.83 -9.33 -9.44
C GLY A 215 10.57 -7.83 -9.46
N VAL A 216 10.25 -7.32 -8.28
CA VAL A 216 10.12 -5.91 -7.93
C VAL A 216 10.80 -5.70 -6.58
N GLU A 217 11.58 -4.63 -6.43
CA GLU A 217 12.37 -4.43 -5.20
C GLU A 217 12.66 -2.95 -4.93
N SER A 218 12.77 -2.57 -3.66
CA SER A 218 13.27 -1.26 -3.23
C SER A 218 14.38 -1.41 -2.18
N VAL A 219 15.43 -0.61 -2.33
CA VAL A 219 16.56 -0.48 -1.39
C VAL A 219 16.72 0.96 -0.91
N ARG A 220 15.67 1.77 -1.00
CA ARG A 220 15.68 3.22 -0.77
C ARG A 220 15.34 3.62 0.68
N GLY A 221 15.14 2.64 1.57
CA GLY A 221 14.68 2.87 2.94
C GLY A 221 13.16 3.05 3.04
N GLU A 222 12.48 3.01 1.92
CA GLU A 222 11.02 3.13 1.79
C GLU A 222 10.48 2.23 0.67
N SER A 223 9.17 2.02 0.61
CA SER A 223 8.51 1.30 -0.50
C SER A 223 8.74 1.99 -1.85
N SER A 224 8.78 3.30 -1.89
CA SER A 224 9.29 4.21 -2.94
C SER A 224 8.34 4.54 -4.11
N HIS A 225 8.59 5.69 -4.75
CA HIS A 225 7.89 6.08 -5.99
C HIS A 225 8.22 5.14 -7.16
N GLN A 226 9.43 4.57 -7.16
CA GLN A 226 9.97 3.82 -8.28
C GLN A 226 9.45 2.39 -8.30
N GLU A 227 9.18 1.83 -7.11
CA GLU A 227 8.85 0.42 -6.93
C GLU A 227 7.73 0.29 -5.90
N HIS A 228 6.70 -0.49 -6.21
CA HIS A 228 5.58 -0.71 -5.30
C HIS A 228 5.64 -2.12 -4.69
N PRO A 229 5.36 -2.31 -3.38
CA PRO A 229 5.49 -3.59 -2.69
C PRO A 229 4.36 -4.57 -3.05
N PHE A 230 4.04 -4.65 -4.34
CA PHE A 230 2.98 -5.46 -4.92
C PHE A 230 3.48 -6.23 -6.14
N MET A 231 2.99 -7.45 -6.28
CA MET A 231 3.10 -8.21 -7.52
C MET A 231 1.88 -9.12 -7.69
N ALA A 232 1.55 -9.47 -8.93
CA ALA A 232 0.56 -10.51 -9.21
C ALA A 232 1.04 -11.45 -10.31
N LEU A 233 0.69 -12.72 -10.20
CA LEU A 233 0.85 -13.71 -11.25
C LEU A 233 -0.52 -13.98 -11.88
N ALA A 234 -0.67 -13.62 -13.14
CA ALA A 234 -1.87 -13.88 -13.92
C ALA A 234 -1.63 -15.09 -14.84
N ALA A 235 -2.51 -16.09 -14.80
CA ALA A 235 -2.45 -17.24 -15.68
C ALA A 235 -2.62 -16.81 -17.17
N GLY A 236 -2.14 -17.61 -18.09
CA GLY A 236 -2.02 -17.22 -19.51
C GLY A 236 -3.31 -16.78 -20.22
N ASN A 237 -4.48 -17.08 -19.63
CA ASN A 237 -5.80 -16.67 -20.14
C ASN A 237 -6.48 -15.59 -19.27
N ALA A 238 -5.80 -15.05 -18.28
CA ALA A 238 -6.38 -14.05 -17.39
C ALA A 238 -6.42 -12.66 -18.05
N ASP A 239 -7.52 -11.98 -17.84
CA ASP A 239 -7.72 -10.58 -18.23
C ASP A 239 -8.43 -9.79 -17.12
N GLN A 240 -9.05 -8.67 -17.45
CA GLN A 240 -9.72 -7.83 -16.46
C GLN A 240 -10.84 -8.55 -15.71
N SER A 241 -11.56 -9.49 -16.37
CA SER A 241 -12.81 -10.05 -15.82
C SER A 241 -12.85 -11.58 -15.79
N GLN A 242 -11.78 -12.26 -16.21
CA GLN A 242 -11.69 -13.72 -16.23
C GLN A 242 -10.28 -14.24 -15.98
N GLY A 243 -10.19 -15.51 -15.64
CA GLY A 243 -8.94 -16.24 -15.43
C GLY A 243 -8.39 -16.11 -14.02
N GLU A 244 -7.38 -16.93 -13.72
CA GLU A 244 -6.78 -17.00 -12.39
C GLU A 244 -5.71 -15.93 -12.21
N VAL A 245 -5.80 -15.20 -11.10
CA VAL A 245 -4.84 -14.18 -10.67
C VAL A 245 -4.46 -14.43 -9.21
N TYR A 246 -3.18 -14.40 -8.92
CA TYR A 246 -2.58 -14.53 -7.60
C TYR A 246 -1.91 -13.21 -7.23
N GLY A 247 -2.57 -12.41 -6.41
CA GLY A 247 -2.05 -11.12 -5.92
C GLY A 247 -1.25 -11.29 -4.64
N MET A 248 -0.14 -10.57 -4.52
CA MET A 248 0.74 -10.55 -3.34
C MET A 248 1.08 -9.12 -2.97
N HIS A 249 0.82 -8.72 -1.74
CA HIS A 249 1.06 -7.37 -1.28
C HIS A 249 1.72 -7.37 0.09
N PHE A 250 2.80 -6.60 0.24
CA PHE A 250 3.60 -6.56 1.46
C PHE A 250 3.15 -5.44 2.39
N VAL A 251 2.74 -5.79 3.61
CA VAL A 251 2.31 -4.83 4.64
C VAL A 251 3.56 -4.27 5.33
N TYR A 252 4.32 -3.46 4.56
CA TYR A 252 5.59 -2.91 5.01
C TYR A 252 5.98 -1.68 4.20
N SER A 253 6.60 -0.69 4.86
CA SER A 253 6.92 0.62 4.26
C SER A 253 8.41 0.84 4.02
N GLY A 254 9.25 -0.19 4.23
CA GLY A 254 10.70 -0.13 4.06
C GLY A 254 11.22 -0.91 2.85
N ASN A 255 12.51 -1.23 2.87
CA ASN A 255 13.17 -2.01 1.82
C ASN A 255 12.51 -3.39 1.67
N PHE A 256 12.12 -3.73 0.45
CA PHE A 256 11.41 -4.97 0.17
C PHE A 256 11.90 -5.63 -1.12
N ILE A 257 11.65 -6.93 -1.23
CA ILE A 257 11.80 -7.70 -2.46
C ILE A 257 10.56 -8.59 -2.67
N GLY A 258 9.99 -8.53 -3.87
CA GLY A 258 9.09 -9.52 -4.41
C GLY A 258 9.82 -10.28 -5.52
N GLN A 259 9.94 -11.59 -5.40
CA GLN A 259 10.74 -12.42 -6.29
C GLN A 259 9.92 -13.53 -6.96
N VAL A 260 10.20 -13.76 -8.25
CA VAL A 260 9.64 -14.85 -9.06
C VAL A 260 10.77 -15.53 -9.79
N GLU A 261 10.92 -16.84 -9.64
CA GLU A 261 11.94 -17.62 -10.33
C GLU A 261 11.30 -18.83 -11.03
N LEU A 262 11.39 -18.86 -12.36
CA LEU A 262 11.02 -20.05 -13.13
C LEU A 262 12.23 -20.95 -13.29
N GLY A 263 12.19 -22.09 -12.61
CA GLY A 263 13.26 -23.08 -12.55
C GLY A 263 13.33 -23.99 -13.79
N GLN A 264 14.36 -24.85 -13.80
CA GLN A 264 14.61 -25.79 -14.90
C GLN A 264 13.49 -26.84 -15.11
N PHE A 265 12.74 -27.16 -14.06
CA PHE A 265 11.66 -28.16 -14.06
C PHE A 265 10.27 -27.56 -14.20
N ASP A 266 10.15 -26.34 -14.73
CA ASP A 266 8.90 -25.60 -14.92
C ASP A 266 8.11 -25.34 -13.60
N THR A 267 8.82 -25.28 -12.50
CA THR A 267 8.31 -24.83 -11.20
C THR A 267 8.59 -23.34 -11.05
N VAL A 268 7.58 -22.57 -10.62
CA VAL A 268 7.69 -21.16 -10.32
C VAL A 268 7.80 -21.00 -8.81
N ARG A 269 8.96 -20.53 -8.33
CA ARG A 269 9.14 -20.11 -6.94
C ARG A 269 8.78 -18.65 -6.79
N VAL A 270 7.87 -18.36 -5.88
CA VAL A 270 7.41 -17.00 -5.55
C VAL A 270 7.76 -16.71 -4.10
N GLY A 271 8.17 -15.49 -3.80
CA GLY A 271 8.42 -15.07 -2.42
C GLY A 271 8.44 -13.55 -2.28
N MET A 272 8.15 -13.05 -1.08
CA MET A 272 8.15 -11.63 -0.77
C MET A 272 8.56 -11.41 0.70
N GLY A 273 9.28 -10.32 0.94
CA GLY A 273 9.70 -9.95 2.29
C GLY A 273 10.70 -8.79 2.31
N ILE A 274 11.38 -8.60 3.43
CA ILE A 274 12.43 -7.59 3.59
C ILE A 274 13.56 -7.87 2.59
N HIS A 275 14.04 -6.81 1.93
CA HIS A 275 15.15 -6.90 0.99
C HIS A 275 16.45 -7.34 1.69
N PRO A 276 17.15 -8.38 1.19
CA PRO A 276 18.37 -8.88 1.84
C PRO A 276 19.59 -7.96 1.67
N GLU A 277 19.59 -7.05 0.69
CA GLU A 277 20.68 -6.10 0.53
C GLU A 277 20.72 -5.12 1.68
N ASN A 278 21.88 -4.97 2.31
CA ASN A 278 22.09 -4.17 3.52
C ASN A 278 21.26 -4.62 4.75
N PHE A 279 20.67 -5.81 4.72
CA PHE A 279 19.99 -6.42 5.85
C PHE A 279 20.90 -7.44 6.54
N CYS A 280 21.17 -7.22 7.81
CA CYS A 280 21.94 -8.14 8.65
C CYS A 280 21.45 -7.98 10.10
N TRP A 281 20.55 -8.87 10.50
CA TRP A 281 19.94 -8.82 11.83
C TRP A 281 20.64 -9.80 12.77
N LYS A 282 21.24 -9.31 13.83
CA LYS A 282 21.88 -10.11 14.87
C LYS A 282 20.85 -10.77 15.76
N LEU A 283 20.91 -12.09 15.92
CA LEU A 283 20.11 -12.85 16.86
C LEU A 283 21.01 -13.53 17.90
N GLU A 284 20.99 -13.01 19.11
CA GLU A 284 21.57 -13.67 20.27
C GLU A 284 20.70 -14.87 20.71
N LYS A 285 21.25 -15.75 21.51
CA LYS A 285 20.47 -16.83 22.10
C LYS A 285 19.29 -16.29 22.93
N GLY A 286 18.09 -16.78 22.64
CA GLY A 286 16.84 -16.35 23.27
C GLY A 286 16.20 -15.13 22.61
N GLU A 287 16.83 -14.50 21.60
CA GLU A 287 16.20 -13.43 20.82
C GLU A 287 15.33 -13.99 19.70
N SER A 288 14.38 -13.16 19.24
CA SER A 288 13.49 -13.48 18.15
C SER A 288 13.41 -12.35 17.12
N PHE A 289 13.04 -12.71 15.90
CA PHE A 289 12.75 -11.78 14.81
C PHE A 289 11.39 -12.10 14.20
N GLN A 290 10.56 -11.07 14.01
CA GLN A 290 9.26 -11.17 13.36
C GLN A 290 9.33 -10.49 11.99
N THR A 291 9.00 -11.22 10.90
CA THR A 291 8.86 -10.60 9.58
C THR A 291 7.55 -9.84 9.46
N PRO A 292 7.47 -8.79 8.65
CA PRO A 292 6.20 -8.16 8.28
C PRO A 292 5.28 -9.14 7.55
N GLU A 293 4.01 -8.79 7.43
CA GLU A 293 2.98 -9.61 6.80
C GLU A 293 2.96 -9.47 5.28
N VAL A 294 2.65 -10.54 4.57
CA VAL A 294 2.26 -10.55 3.15
C VAL A 294 0.81 -11.00 3.04
N VAL A 295 0.03 -10.25 2.29
CA VAL A 295 -1.35 -10.59 1.89
C VAL A 295 -1.30 -11.37 0.58
N LEU A 296 -1.92 -12.54 0.55
CA LEU A 296 -2.11 -13.36 -0.64
C LEU A 296 -3.59 -13.35 -1.02
N VAL A 297 -3.88 -12.93 -2.24
CA VAL A 297 -5.23 -12.89 -2.82
C VAL A 297 -5.31 -13.87 -3.97
N TYR A 298 -6.40 -14.65 -4.02
CA TYR A 298 -6.76 -15.46 -5.18
C TYR A 298 -8.02 -14.92 -5.85
N SER A 299 -8.05 -14.93 -7.18
CA SER A 299 -9.24 -14.62 -7.97
C SER A 299 -9.31 -15.56 -9.18
N ASP A 300 -10.49 -16.06 -9.50
CA ASP A 300 -10.78 -16.78 -10.76
C ASP A 300 -11.61 -15.92 -11.73
N THR A 301 -11.84 -14.67 -11.39
CA THR A 301 -12.56 -13.65 -12.16
C THR A 301 -11.65 -12.49 -12.60
N GLY A 302 -10.40 -12.78 -12.86
CA GLY A 302 -9.43 -11.82 -13.36
C GLY A 302 -9.01 -10.75 -12.36
N TYR A 303 -8.56 -9.61 -12.89
CA TYR A 303 -8.09 -8.50 -12.07
C TYR A 303 -9.22 -7.82 -11.28
N ASP A 304 -10.45 -7.76 -11.81
CA ASP A 304 -11.60 -7.18 -11.08
C ASP A 304 -11.83 -7.94 -9.77
N GLY A 305 -11.81 -9.29 -9.82
CA GLY A 305 -11.96 -10.10 -8.61
C GLY A 305 -10.82 -9.89 -7.61
N MET A 306 -9.57 -9.85 -8.07
CA MET A 306 -8.42 -9.53 -7.22
C MET A 306 -8.58 -8.15 -6.55
N THR A 307 -8.96 -7.14 -7.31
CA THR A 307 -9.23 -5.78 -6.82
C THR A 307 -10.24 -5.77 -5.68
N HIS A 308 -11.36 -6.46 -5.85
CA HIS A 308 -12.42 -6.49 -4.83
C HIS A 308 -11.96 -7.17 -3.54
N GLN A 309 -11.18 -8.25 -3.63
CA GLN A 309 -10.64 -8.92 -2.43
C GLN A 309 -9.69 -8.00 -1.64
N PHE A 310 -8.78 -7.28 -2.32
CA PHE A 310 -7.92 -6.31 -1.66
C PHE A 310 -8.71 -5.16 -1.03
N HIS A 311 -9.71 -4.62 -1.74
CA HIS A 311 -10.54 -3.52 -1.23
C HIS A 311 -11.30 -3.92 0.03
N GLU A 312 -11.95 -5.09 0.02
CA GLU A 312 -12.69 -5.59 1.19
C GLU A 312 -11.74 -5.88 2.36
N LEU A 313 -10.61 -6.51 2.11
CA LEU A 313 -9.62 -6.77 3.16
C LEU A 313 -9.16 -5.47 3.82
N TYR A 314 -8.78 -4.47 3.02
CA TYR A 314 -8.23 -3.23 3.60
C TYR A 314 -9.28 -2.40 4.33
N ARG A 315 -10.51 -2.34 3.83
CA ARG A 315 -11.61 -1.69 4.53
C ARG A 315 -11.93 -2.36 5.87
N ASN A 316 -12.02 -3.69 5.88
CA ASN A 316 -12.57 -4.43 7.02
C ASN A 316 -11.50 -4.94 7.98
N HIS A 317 -10.28 -5.21 7.50
CA HIS A 317 -9.27 -5.94 8.25
C HIS A 317 -7.88 -5.26 8.30
N LEU A 318 -7.73 -4.02 7.83
CA LEU A 318 -6.44 -3.30 7.91
C LEU A 318 -6.59 -1.88 8.47
N ILE A 319 -7.46 -1.06 7.88
CA ILE A 319 -7.60 0.35 8.27
C ILE A 319 -8.35 0.44 9.59
N ARG A 320 -7.69 0.98 10.64
CA ARG A 320 -8.24 1.06 12.00
C ARG A 320 -8.95 2.36 12.31
N SER A 321 -8.66 3.41 11.54
CA SER A 321 -9.23 4.74 11.77
C SER A 321 -10.75 4.73 11.66
N GLU A 322 -11.43 5.49 12.53
CA GLU A 322 -12.87 5.71 12.45
C GLU A 322 -13.31 6.37 11.11
N TYR A 323 -12.39 7.04 10.44
CA TYR A 323 -12.65 7.67 9.15
C TYR A 323 -12.78 6.66 7.99
N LYS A 324 -12.41 5.40 8.16
CA LYS A 324 -12.63 4.37 7.12
C LYS A 324 -14.10 4.30 6.67
N ASP A 325 -15.03 4.50 7.61
CA ASP A 325 -16.47 4.41 7.39
C ASP A 325 -17.17 5.79 7.36
N LYS A 326 -16.40 6.87 7.49
CA LYS A 326 -16.92 8.24 7.52
C LYS A 326 -16.53 9.01 6.26
N LYS A 327 -17.42 9.89 5.82
CA LYS A 327 -17.11 10.91 4.82
C LYS A 327 -15.99 11.81 5.32
N ARG A 328 -14.98 12.03 4.45
CA ARG A 328 -13.91 13.00 4.74
C ARG A 328 -14.44 14.41 4.56
N PRO A 329 -13.99 15.37 5.38
CA PRO A 329 -14.27 16.77 5.11
C PRO A 329 -13.61 17.21 3.80
N ILE A 330 -14.32 18.00 3.00
CA ILE A 330 -13.73 18.62 1.81
C ILE A 330 -12.70 19.65 2.28
N LEU A 331 -11.44 19.41 1.97
CA LEU A 331 -10.37 20.31 2.41
C LEU A 331 -9.88 21.24 1.28
N ILE A 332 -9.27 22.35 1.68
CA ILE A 332 -8.40 23.16 0.83
C ILE A 332 -7.03 23.25 1.47
N ASN A 333 -6.00 22.86 0.72
CA ASN A 333 -4.61 22.94 1.13
C ASN A 333 -3.97 24.17 0.49
N ASN A 334 -3.13 24.90 1.22
CA ASN A 334 -2.53 26.13 0.70
C ASN A 334 -1.22 25.92 -0.07
N TRP A 335 -0.70 24.69 -0.19
CA TRP A 335 0.61 24.50 -0.80
C TRP A 335 0.69 25.06 -2.21
N GLU A 336 -0.11 24.56 -3.16
CA GLU A 336 -0.10 25.08 -4.53
C GLU A 336 -0.66 26.51 -4.64
N ALA A 337 -1.41 26.96 -3.64
CA ALA A 337 -1.95 28.33 -3.61
C ALA A 337 -0.90 29.38 -3.28
N THR A 338 0.06 29.07 -2.41
CA THR A 338 0.94 30.08 -1.82
C THR A 338 2.39 29.64 -1.67
N TYR A 339 2.67 28.33 -1.72
CA TYR A 339 3.94 27.76 -1.29
C TYR A 339 4.36 28.34 0.07
N PHE A 340 5.59 28.84 0.22
CA PHE A 340 6.09 29.45 1.46
C PHE A 340 5.62 30.89 1.70
N ASP A 341 5.01 31.55 0.70
CA ASP A 341 4.56 32.95 0.79
C ASP A 341 3.14 33.04 1.37
N PHE A 342 3.01 32.83 2.67
CA PHE A 342 1.76 33.01 3.40
C PHE A 342 1.98 33.63 4.79
N ASN A 343 0.90 34.16 5.34
CA ASN A 343 0.78 34.66 6.69
C ASN A 343 -0.66 34.46 7.21
N THR A 344 -0.93 34.83 8.45
CA THR A 344 -2.26 34.70 9.06
C THR A 344 -3.36 35.38 8.20
N GLU A 345 -3.14 36.59 7.73
CA GLU A 345 -4.13 37.35 6.95
C GLU A 345 -4.47 36.64 5.63
N LYS A 346 -3.47 36.19 4.91
CA LYS A 346 -3.63 35.46 3.63
C LYS A 346 -4.39 34.16 3.81
N LEU A 347 -4.01 33.35 4.84
CA LEU A 347 -4.71 32.11 5.15
C LEU A 347 -6.17 32.34 5.56
N LEU A 348 -6.45 33.37 6.37
CA LEU A 348 -7.82 33.75 6.74
C LEU A 348 -8.65 34.25 5.56
N SER A 349 -8.01 34.91 4.59
CA SER A 349 -8.69 35.33 3.34
C SER A 349 -9.11 34.08 2.52
N ILE A 350 -8.22 33.08 2.37
CA ILE A 350 -8.54 31.80 1.72
C ILE A 350 -9.63 31.06 2.50
N ALA A 351 -9.50 30.94 3.83
CA ALA A 351 -10.45 30.27 4.69
C ALA A 351 -11.86 30.86 4.59
N LYS A 352 -11.97 32.21 4.64
CA LYS A 352 -13.26 32.92 4.50
C LYS A 352 -13.92 32.57 3.16
N LYS A 353 -13.17 32.68 2.07
CA LYS A 353 -13.72 32.36 0.74
C LYS A 353 -14.07 30.88 0.61
N ALA A 354 -13.26 29.98 1.13
CA ALA A 354 -13.53 28.54 1.15
C ALA A 354 -14.82 28.21 1.91
N SER A 355 -15.04 28.79 3.09
CA SER A 355 -16.28 28.64 3.87
C SER A 355 -17.52 29.11 3.10
N GLU A 356 -17.45 30.26 2.42
CA GLU A 356 -18.55 30.77 1.58
C GLU A 356 -18.92 29.80 0.43
N LEU A 357 -17.99 28.96 -0.02
CA LEU A 357 -18.16 28.02 -1.13
C LEU A 357 -18.53 26.60 -0.68
N GLY A 358 -18.61 26.36 0.64
CA GLY A 358 -18.98 25.07 1.21
C GLY A 358 -17.81 24.09 1.42
N ILE A 359 -16.57 24.56 1.32
CA ILE A 359 -15.38 23.81 1.73
C ILE A 359 -15.39 23.70 3.26
N GLU A 360 -14.89 22.61 3.83
CA GLU A 360 -15.12 22.23 5.23
C GLU A 360 -13.86 22.27 6.11
N MET A 361 -12.66 22.33 5.51
CA MET A 361 -11.40 22.33 6.24
C MET A 361 -10.34 23.17 5.52
N LEU A 362 -9.55 23.91 6.28
CA LEU A 362 -8.30 24.54 5.80
C LEU A 362 -7.12 23.71 6.31
N VAL A 363 -6.22 23.30 5.41
CA VAL A 363 -4.95 22.65 5.76
C VAL A 363 -3.81 23.63 5.50
N MET A 364 -3.04 23.93 6.55
CA MET A 364 -1.83 24.71 6.48
C MET A 364 -0.64 23.78 6.21
N ASP A 365 -0.07 23.86 5.02
CA ASP A 365 1.06 23.05 4.56
C ASP A 365 2.41 23.59 5.02
N ASP A 366 3.52 23.17 4.42
CA ASP A 366 4.91 23.49 4.79
C ASP A 366 5.17 25.00 4.91
N GLY A 367 6.00 25.42 5.88
CA GLY A 367 6.47 26.79 6.03
C GLY A 367 5.95 27.56 7.25
N TRP A 368 5.21 26.95 8.18
CA TRP A 368 4.62 27.59 9.35
C TRP A 368 5.55 27.69 10.57
N PHE A 369 6.69 27.01 10.58
CA PHE A 369 7.57 26.80 11.73
C PHE A 369 8.98 27.35 11.53
N GLY A 370 9.71 27.56 12.62
CA GLY A 370 11.11 28.03 12.60
C GLY A 370 11.29 29.32 11.81
N HIS A 371 12.23 29.33 10.89
CA HIS A 371 12.43 30.40 9.88
C HIS A 371 12.25 29.87 8.44
N ARG A 372 11.40 28.83 8.29
CA ARG A 372 11.15 28.13 7.05
C ARG A 372 10.41 28.97 6.01
N ASN A 373 11.17 29.65 5.16
CA ASN A 373 10.68 30.45 4.04
C ASN A 373 11.01 29.84 2.67
N ASP A 374 11.70 28.73 2.67
CA ASP A 374 12.03 27.88 1.53
C ASP A 374 12.31 26.45 2.03
N ASP A 375 12.63 25.53 1.14
CA ASP A 375 12.86 24.11 1.45
C ASP A 375 14.26 23.80 1.99
N SER A 376 15.11 24.81 2.23
CA SER A 376 16.49 24.62 2.68
C SER A 376 16.71 24.74 4.18
N SER A 377 15.67 25.08 4.96
CA SER A 377 15.82 25.48 6.35
C SER A 377 14.88 24.82 7.35
N SER A 378 15.23 24.87 8.61
CA SER A 378 14.40 24.70 9.83
C SER A 378 13.74 23.33 10.07
N LEU A 379 13.89 22.30 9.21
CA LEU A 379 13.36 20.97 9.57
C LEU A 379 14.03 20.47 10.86
N GLY A 380 13.22 19.99 11.81
CA GLY A 380 13.61 19.68 13.18
C GLY A 380 13.23 20.74 14.22
N ASP A 381 13.01 21.98 13.79
CA ASP A 381 12.70 23.13 14.63
C ASP A 381 11.18 23.41 14.67
N TRP A 382 10.41 22.51 15.24
CA TRP A 382 8.93 22.51 15.21
C TRP A 382 8.31 23.51 16.21
N TYR A 383 8.73 24.78 16.15
CA TYR A 383 8.10 25.88 16.85
C TYR A 383 7.50 26.90 15.92
N VAL A 384 6.34 27.44 16.30
CA VAL A 384 5.57 28.37 15.48
C VAL A 384 6.39 29.60 15.08
N ASN A 385 6.34 29.94 13.79
CA ASN A 385 6.90 31.21 13.30
C ASN A 385 5.91 32.34 13.58
N GLU A 386 6.12 33.06 14.70
CA GLU A 386 5.25 34.14 15.16
C GLU A 386 5.26 35.37 14.23
N GLU A 387 6.31 35.57 13.42
CA GLU A 387 6.34 36.66 12.43
C GLU A 387 5.39 36.37 11.27
N LYS A 388 5.36 35.11 10.84
CA LYS A 388 4.48 34.64 9.75
C LYS A 388 3.05 34.45 10.25
N LEU A 389 2.89 33.80 11.40
CA LEU A 389 1.61 33.55 12.04
C LEU A 389 1.34 34.60 13.13
N ASN A 390 1.08 35.85 12.71
CA ASN A 390 0.78 36.95 13.63
C ASN A 390 -0.41 36.59 14.53
N GLY A 391 -0.19 36.63 15.85
CA GLY A 391 -1.13 36.21 16.87
C GLY A 391 -0.97 34.72 17.28
N GLY A 392 -0.06 33.99 16.64
CA GLY A 392 0.25 32.59 16.91
C GLY A 392 -0.70 31.57 16.29
N LEU A 393 -0.30 30.28 16.33
CA LEU A 393 -1.06 29.19 15.73
C LEU A 393 -2.49 29.08 16.31
N LYS A 394 -2.63 29.17 17.63
CA LYS A 394 -3.94 29.08 18.28
C LYS A 394 -4.89 30.14 17.80
N HIS A 395 -4.42 31.39 17.61
CA HIS A 395 -5.25 32.47 17.09
C HIS A 395 -5.74 32.15 15.67
N LEU A 396 -4.85 31.70 14.78
CA LEU A 396 -5.24 31.31 13.42
C LEU A 396 -6.29 30.19 13.44
N VAL A 397 -6.08 29.14 14.22
CA VAL A 397 -7.02 28.01 14.35
C VAL A 397 -8.38 28.48 14.86
N ASP A 398 -8.40 29.30 15.93
CA ASP A 398 -9.64 29.82 16.50
C ASP A 398 -10.42 30.66 15.47
N GLU A 399 -9.74 31.51 14.68
CA GLU A 399 -10.39 32.32 13.63
C GLU A 399 -10.94 31.45 12.49
N VAL A 400 -10.20 30.40 12.07
CA VAL A 400 -10.67 29.44 11.07
C VAL A 400 -11.89 28.67 11.58
N ASN A 401 -11.88 28.23 12.85
CA ASN A 401 -13.02 27.53 13.46
C ASN A 401 -14.26 28.45 13.57
N LYS A 402 -14.10 29.76 13.81
CA LYS A 402 -15.24 30.72 13.80
C LYS A 402 -15.91 30.82 12.43
N LEU A 403 -15.21 30.53 11.35
CA LEU A 403 -15.78 30.44 10.00
C LEU A 403 -16.53 29.13 9.74
N GLY A 404 -16.57 28.22 10.72
CA GLY A 404 -17.17 26.88 10.58
C GLY A 404 -16.27 25.85 9.92
N LEU A 405 -15.00 26.16 9.68
CA LEU A 405 -14.03 25.25 9.10
C LEU A 405 -13.28 24.48 10.18
N LYS A 406 -12.92 23.22 9.87
CA LYS A 406 -11.90 22.48 10.57
C LYS A 406 -10.52 22.98 10.19
N PHE A 407 -9.49 22.59 10.99
CA PHE A 407 -8.12 22.97 10.72
C PHE A 407 -7.21 21.75 10.65
N GLY A 408 -6.32 21.73 9.65
CA GLY A 408 -5.28 20.72 9.47
C GLY A 408 -3.89 21.36 9.37
N ILE A 409 -2.86 20.55 9.64
CA ILE A 409 -1.47 20.99 9.65
C ILE A 409 -0.55 19.93 9.04
N TRP A 410 0.54 20.38 8.41
CA TRP A 410 1.58 19.55 7.82
C TRP A 410 2.79 19.42 8.74
N PHE A 411 3.40 18.24 8.74
CA PHE A 411 4.68 17.93 9.41
C PHE A 411 5.55 17.04 8.53
N GLU A 412 6.86 17.20 8.67
CA GLU A 412 7.89 16.27 8.14
C GLU A 412 8.86 15.89 9.27
N PRO A 413 8.41 15.13 10.29
CA PRO A 413 9.11 14.98 11.56
C PRO A 413 10.28 13.99 11.51
N GLU A 414 10.48 13.33 10.40
CA GLU A 414 11.56 12.36 10.18
C GLU A 414 12.85 13.03 9.66
N MET A 415 12.80 14.32 9.35
CA MET A 415 13.87 15.05 8.67
C MET A 415 14.49 16.15 9.55
N ILE A 416 15.72 16.56 9.17
CA ILE A 416 16.45 17.63 9.85
C ILE A 416 17.25 18.46 8.82
N SER A 417 17.16 19.79 8.92
CA SER A 417 17.94 20.70 8.10
C SER A 417 19.31 20.98 8.72
N PRO A 418 20.36 21.14 7.91
CA PRO A 418 21.71 21.48 8.40
C PRO A 418 21.79 22.79 9.21
N ASP A 419 20.91 23.74 8.91
CA ASP A 419 20.85 25.05 9.57
C ASP A 419 19.89 25.09 10.78
N SER A 420 19.21 23.98 11.11
CA SER A 420 18.30 23.93 12.25
C SER A 420 19.06 24.02 13.56
N LYS A 421 18.40 24.59 14.58
CA LYS A 421 18.90 24.59 15.97
C LYS A 421 19.05 23.17 16.51
N LEU A 422 18.18 22.26 16.06
CA LEU A 422 18.28 20.86 16.41
C LEU A 422 19.59 20.24 15.91
N TYR A 423 19.96 20.49 14.64
CA TYR A 423 21.21 19.97 14.09
C TYR A 423 22.46 20.62 14.73
N GLU A 424 22.38 21.92 15.01
CA GLU A 424 23.45 22.62 15.76
C GLU A 424 23.68 21.98 17.14
N ALA A 425 22.61 21.62 17.86
CA ALA A 425 22.69 21.00 19.17
C ALA A 425 23.06 19.51 19.13
N HIS A 426 22.59 18.78 18.12
CA HIS A 426 22.68 17.33 18.01
C HIS A 426 23.01 16.88 16.56
N PRO A 427 24.20 17.19 16.04
CA PRO A 427 24.57 16.77 14.69
C PRO A 427 24.67 15.24 14.56
N ASP A 428 24.87 14.53 15.65
CA ASP A 428 24.90 13.07 15.73
C ASP A 428 23.51 12.39 15.70
N TRP A 429 22.43 13.18 15.64
CA TRP A 429 21.08 12.67 15.50
C TRP A 429 20.65 12.42 14.05
N ALA A 430 21.42 12.88 13.10
CA ALA A 430 21.20 12.53 11.70
C ALA A 430 21.80 11.14 11.38
N ILE A 431 21.12 10.41 10.46
CA ILE A 431 21.69 9.21 9.84
C ILE A 431 22.92 9.64 9.04
N GLN A 432 24.10 9.13 9.40
CA GLN A 432 25.36 9.46 8.75
C GLN A 432 26.46 8.45 9.06
N ILE A 433 27.45 8.39 8.20
CA ILE A 433 28.62 7.52 8.35
C ILE A 433 29.78 8.32 8.93
N PRO A 434 30.37 7.90 10.07
CA PRO A 434 31.51 8.61 10.67
C PRO A 434 32.64 8.85 9.67
N GLY A 435 33.09 10.12 9.58
CA GLY A 435 34.20 10.53 8.71
C GLY A 435 33.82 10.72 7.24
N ARG A 436 32.55 10.61 6.86
CA ARG A 436 32.03 11.01 5.55
C ARG A 436 31.19 12.27 5.69
N GLU A 437 31.23 13.12 4.66
CA GLU A 437 30.29 14.21 4.51
C GLU A 437 28.91 13.63 4.17
N GLY A 438 27.84 14.10 4.83
CA GLY A 438 26.47 13.65 4.57
C GLY A 438 25.94 14.15 3.23
N SER A 439 25.15 13.31 2.57
CA SER A 439 24.49 13.66 1.29
C SER A 439 23.17 14.36 1.55
N LEU A 440 22.98 15.53 0.96
CA LEU A 440 21.69 16.23 0.99
C LEU A 440 20.78 15.77 -0.15
N CYS A 441 19.51 15.61 0.16
CA CYS A 441 18.42 15.51 -0.82
C CYS A 441 17.32 16.45 -0.36
N ARG A 442 16.79 17.32 -1.23
CA ARG A 442 15.94 18.46 -0.86
C ARG A 442 16.49 19.31 0.30
N ASN A 443 17.80 19.51 0.31
CA ASN A 443 18.53 20.32 1.32
C ASN A 443 18.39 19.79 2.77
N GLN A 444 18.05 18.52 2.98
CA GLN A 444 17.79 17.93 4.30
C GLN A 444 18.51 16.60 4.51
N TYR A 445 18.72 16.25 5.79
CA TYR A 445 19.14 14.95 6.27
C TYR A 445 17.95 14.18 6.87
N VAL A 446 18.17 12.90 7.17
CA VAL A 446 17.22 12.03 7.86
C VAL A 446 17.61 11.93 9.34
N LEU A 447 16.65 12.05 10.25
CA LEU A 447 16.86 11.78 11.67
C LEU A 447 17.09 10.28 11.94
N ASP A 448 18.00 9.96 12.83
CA ASP A 448 18.25 8.59 13.28
C ASP A 448 17.17 8.13 14.28
N LEU A 449 16.02 7.76 13.75
CA LEU A 449 14.89 7.29 14.54
C LEU A 449 15.13 5.92 15.22
N THR A 450 16.27 5.24 14.94
CA THR A 450 16.64 4.03 15.67
C THR A 450 16.94 4.35 17.14
N ARG A 451 17.30 5.60 17.45
CA ARG A 451 17.56 6.12 18.78
C ARG A 451 16.28 6.59 19.46
N LYS A 452 16.03 6.08 20.67
CA LYS A 452 14.82 6.40 21.43
C LYS A 452 14.65 7.88 21.70
N GLU A 453 15.73 8.57 22.10
CA GLU A 453 15.72 10.00 22.40
C GLU A 453 15.36 10.86 21.17
N VAL A 454 15.76 10.44 19.96
CA VAL A 454 15.43 11.11 18.71
C VAL A 454 13.95 10.93 18.38
N ARG A 455 13.44 9.69 18.49
CA ARG A 455 12.00 9.39 18.30
C ARG A 455 11.13 10.17 19.27
N ASP A 456 11.52 10.18 20.56
CA ASP A 456 10.74 10.88 21.57
C ASP A 456 10.70 12.39 21.31
N TYR A 457 11.82 12.98 20.89
CA TYR A 457 11.86 14.39 20.47
C TYR A 457 10.95 14.66 19.28
N ALA A 458 11.07 13.87 18.21
CA ALA A 458 10.27 14.04 16.99
C ALA A 458 8.77 13.89 17.30
N TYR A 459 8.39 12.86 18.06
CA TYR A 459 7.02 12.64 18.48
C TYR A 459 6.47 13.81 19.34
N GLU A 460 7.21 14.21 20.40
CA GLU A 460 6.75 15.25 21.31
C GLU A 460 6.65 16.61 20.61
N SER A 461 7.51 16.87 19.64
CA SER A 461 7.42 18.07 18.81
C SER A 461 6.08 18.16 18.04
N VAL A 462 5.63 17.06 17.46
CA VAL A 462 4.31 16.98 16.80
C VAL A 462 3.18 17.07 17.85
N ALA A 463 3.23 16.22 18.87
CA ALA A 463 2.16 16.12 19.86
C ALA A 463 1.93 17.42 20.64
N SER A 464 3.00 18.18 20.96
CA SER A 464 2.87 19.48 21.65
C SER A 464 2.12 20.52 20.80
N ILE A 465 2.35 20.53 19.50
CA ILE A 465 1.60 21.41 18.57
C ILE A 465 0.12 20.99 18.52
N LEU A 466 -0.16 19.70 18.40
CA LEU A 466 -1.55 19.21 18.37
C LEU A 466 -2.32 19.52 19.66
N ARG A 467 -1.65 19.46 20.83
CA ARG A 467 -2.25 19.84 22.11
C ARG A 467 -2.49 21.34 22.25
N SER A 468 -1.79 22.18 21.48
CA SER A 468 -1.83 23.64 21.62
C SER A 468 -3.06 24.31 21.00
N ALA A 469 -3.75 23.67 20.06
CA ALA A 469 -4.89 24.21 19.32
C ALA A 469 -5.84 23.08 18.85
N ASN A 470 -7.03 23.45 18.37
CA ASN A 470 -8.02 22.49 17.83
C ASN A 470 -7.65 22.07 16.40
N ILE A 471 -6.72 21.12 16.30
CA ILE A 471 -6.23 20.57 15.03
C ILE A 471 -6.84 19.19 14.84
N GLU A 472 -7.54 18.98 13.71
CA GLU A 472 -8.32 17.76 13.45
C GLU A 472 -7.74 16.90 12.31
N TYR A 473 -6.68 17.39 11.63
CA TYR A 473 -6.03 16.71 10.53
C TYR A 473 -4.51 16.94 10.56
N VAL A 474 -3.77 15.90 10.26
CA VAL A 474 -2.32 15.96 10.06
C VAL A 474 -1.96 15.36 8.70
N LYS A 475 -1.17 16.10 7.92
CA LYS A 475 -0.42 15.57 6.77
C LYS A 475 1.00 15.26 7.25
N TRP A 476 1.31 13.97 7.34
CA TRP A 476 2.64 13.48 7.75
C TRP A 476 3.47 13.17 6.52
N ASP A 477 4.50 13.93 6.27
CA ASP A 477 5.32 13.86 5.07
C ASP A 477 6.74 13.30 5.32
N MET A 478 7.38 12.84 4.26
CA MET A 478 8.78 12.41 4.19
C MET A 478 9.30 12.66 2.79
N ASN A 479 10.14 13.66 2.59
CA ASN A 479 10.50 14.15 1.26
C ASN A 479 11.89 13.73 0.78
N ARG A 480 12.44 12.63 1.30
CA ARG A 480 13.66 12.05 0.75
C ARG A 480 13.81 10.57 1.13
N GLN A 481 14.56 9.84 0.32
CA GLN A 481 14.98 8.47 0.59
C GLN A 481 16.16 8.44 1.59
N LEU A 482 16.37 7.29 2.22
CA LEU A 482 17.48 7.08 3.13
C LEU A 482 18.78 6.88 2.35
N SER A 483 19.81 7.58 2.75
CA SER A 483 21.20 7.43 2.26
C SER A 483 22.19 7.53 3.43
N ASP A 484 23.46 7.36 3.16
CA ASP A 484 24.55 7.51 4.15
C ASP A 484 24.31 6.64 5.39
N ILE A 485 23.95 5.37 5.17
CA ILE A 485 23.40 4.45 6.17
C ILE A 485 24.42 4.16 7.25
N GLY A 486 24.28 4.82 8.38
CA GLY A 486 25.05 4.65 9.58
C GLY A 486 24.37 5.34 10.76
N SER A 487 24.43 4.72 11.93
CA SER A 487 23.88 5.24 13.19
C SER A 487 24.97 5.35 14.24
N TYR A 488 25.09 6.51 14.88
CA TYR A 488 25.92 6.66 16.08
C TYR A 488 25.35 5.92 17.31
N GLY A 489 24.06 5.57 17.27
CA GLY A 489 23.36 4.84 18.35
C GLY A 489 23.45 3.32 18.26
N LEU A 490 23.82 2.77 17.09
CA LEU A 490 23.92 1.33 16.90
C LEU A 490 25.37 0.84 16.99
N PRO A 491 25.65 -0.28 17.67
CA PRO A 491 26.97 -0.90 17.66
C PRO A 491 27.31 -1.45 16.26
N ALA A 492 28.61 -1.66 16.02
CA ALA A 492 29.10 -2.04 14.69
C ALA A 492 28.48 -3.33 14.13
N ASP A 493 28.16 -4.30 14.99
CA ASP A 493 27.57 -5.57 14.64
C ASP A 493 26.05 -5.55 14.46
N ARG A 494 25.40 -4.37 14.68
CA ARG A 494 23.97 -4.14 14.44
C ARG A 494 23.69 -3.02 13.43
N GLN A 495 24.69 -2.49 12.74
CA GLN A 495 24.49 -1.45 11.72
C GLN A 495 23.60 -1.96 10.55
N GLY A 496 23.66 -3.24 10.20
CA GLY A 496 22.78 -3.86 9.20
C GLY A 496 21.30 -3.97 9.60
N GLU A 497 20.93 -3.56 10.83
CA GLU A 497 19.56 -3.52 11.31
C GLU A 497 18.90 -2.14 11.08
N LEU A 498 19.67 -1.12 10.68
CA LEU A 498 19.26 0.28 10.66
C LEU A 498 17.97 0.50 9.86
N TYR A 499 17.90 0.02 8.61
CA TYR A 499 16.72 0.21 7.76
C TYR A 499 15.44 -0.31 8.39
N HIS A 500 15.49 -1.54 8.92
CA HIS A 500 14.30 -2.14 9.54
C HIS A 500 13.93 -1.45 10.86
N ARG A 501 14.94 -1.12 11.70
CA ARG A 501 14.71 -0.39 12.95
C ARG A 501 14.14 1.01 12.73
N TYR A 502 14.55 1.67 11.64
CA TYR A 502 13.98 2.96 11.24
C TYR A 502 12.48 2.86 10.95
N VAL A 503 12.08 1.88 10.15
CA VAL A 503 10.67 1.67 9.81
C VAL A 503 9.84 1.31 11.05
N LEU A 504 10.36 0.45 11.94
CA LEU A 504 9.70 0.14 13.22
C LEU A 504 9.53 1.40 14.09
N ALA A 505 10.51 2.31 14.06
CA ALA A 505 10.44 3.58 14.79
C ALA A 505 9.35 4.52 14.22
N VAL A 506 9.20 4.58 12.90
CA VAL A 506 8.11 5.34 12.26
C VAL A 506 6.75 4.77 12.68
N TYR A 507 6.60 3.45 12.65
CA TYR A 507 5.37 2.79 13.10
C TYR A 507 5.06 3.06 14.57
N GLU A 508 6.07 3.01 15.46
CA GLU A 508 5.92 3.36 16.87
C GLU A 508 5.41 4.79 17.04
N MET A 509 5.99 5.76 16.30
CA MET A 509 5.56 7.15 16.37
C MET A 509 4.12 7.33 15.87
N GLN A 510 3.74 6.70 14.77
CA GLN A 510 2.37 6.76 14.27
C GLN A 510 1.37 6.04 15.18
N GLU A 511 1.74 4.89 15.78
CA GLU A 511 0.91 4.22 16.79
C GLU A 511 0.65 5.10 18.01
N ARG A 512 1.69 5.78 18.51
CA ARG A 512 1.55 6.75 19.61
C ARG A 512 0.61 7.89 19.21
N LEU A 513 0.74 8.40 17.99
CA LEU A 513 -0.07 9.51 17.49
C LEU A 513 -1.56 9.15 17.42
N VAL A 514 -1.91 8.03 16.79
CA VAL A 514 -3.31 7.61 16.65
C VAL A 514 -3.91 7.12 17.99
N THR A 515 -3.08 6.73 18.94
CA THR A 515 -3.51 6.35 20.30
C THR A 515 -3.81 7.59 21.14
N GLU A 516 -2.94 8.60 21.11
CA GLU A 516 -3.14 9.84 21.86
C GLU A 516 -4.22 10.74 21.25
N PHE A 517 -4.34 10.74 19.91
CA PHE A 517 -5.31 11.57 19.18
C PHE A 517 -6.23 10.68 18.31
N PRO A 518 -7.15 9.89 18.92
CA PRO A 518 -7.94 8.87 18.20
C PRO A 518 -8.92 9.45 17.17
N HIS A 519 -9.26 10.73 17.27
CA HIS A 519 -10.17 11.43 16.34
C HIS A 519 -9.42 12.21 15.24
N LEU A 520 -8.10 12.14 15.24
CA LEU A 520 -7.28 12.82 14.24
C LEU A 520 -7.42 12.14 12.87
N LEU A 521 -7.72 12.91 11.84
CA LEU A 521 -7.60 12.45 10.46
C LEU A 521 -6.13 12.54 10.03
N LEU A 522 -5.46 11.39 10.04
CA LEU A 522 -4.07 11.29 9.60
C LEU A 522 -4.02 10.98 8.10
N GLU A 523 -3.29 11.79 7.34
CA GLU A 523 -2.92 11.52 5.95
C GLU A 523 -1.40 11.39 5.85
N ASN A 524 -0.92 10.24 5.41
CA ASN A 524 0.50 10.08 5.10
C ASN A 524 0.82 10.65 3.72
N CYS A 525 2.02 11.22 3.61
CA CYS A 525 2.64 11.70 2.38
C CYS A 525 4.13 11.30 2.40
N SER A 526 4.72 11.13 1.24
CA SER A 526 6.18 10.93 1.12
C SER A 526 6.62 11.44 -0.23
N GLY A 527 6.72 12.78 -0.36
CA GLY A 527 6.89 13.42 -1.66
C GLY A 527 5.82 12.93 -2.64
N GLY A 528 4.57 12.96 -2.26
CA GLY A 528 3.49 12.26 -2.95
C GLY A 528 3.29 10.84 -2.41
N GLY A 529 3.23 9.87 -3.30
CA GLY A 529 2.83 8.49 -3.01
C GLY A 529 3.95 7.47 -2.82
N ALA A 530 5.17 7.86 -2.39
CA ALA A 530 6.27 6.89 -2.22
C ALA A 530 5.96 5.82 -1.19
N ARG A 531 5.32 6.17 -0.07
CA ARG A 531 4.86 5.23 0.95
C ARG A 531 3.34 5.03 0.91
N PHE A 532 2.75 5.05 -0.28
CA PHE A 532 1.36 4.62 -0.44
C PHE A 532 1.32 3.09 -0.38
N ASP A 533 1.36 2.54 0.82
CA ASP A 533 1.48 1.12 1.07
C ASP A 533 0.56 0.68 2.24
N PRO A 534 0.28 -0.62 2.38
CA PRO A 534 -0.63 -1.10 3.43
C PRO A 534 -0.04 -0.98 4.83
N GLY A 535 1.28 -0.82 4.99
CA GLY A 535 1.89 -0.55 6.28
C GLY A 535 1.47 0.82 6.83
N MET A 536 1.49 1.85 6.00
CA MET A 536 1.01 3.19 6.36
C MET A 536 -0.51 3.26 6.48
N LEU A 537 -1.26 2.54 5.65
CA LEU A 537 -2.73 2.49 5.74
C LEU A 537 -3.24 1.89 7.05
N TYR A 538 -2.45 1.09 7.74
CA TYR A 538 -2.81 0.57 9.07
C TYR A 538 -2.99 1.69 10.10
N TYR A 539 -2.27 2.81 9.95
CA TYR A 539 -2.32 3.97 10.84
C TYR A 539 -3.17 5.11 10.29
N SER A 540 -3.21 5.28 8.98
CA SER A 540 -3.93 6.38 8.31
C SER A 540 -5.01 5.85 7.37
N PRO A 541 -6.23 6.44 7.36
CA PRO A 541 -7.31 5.98 6.50
C PRO A 541 -7.12 6.40 5.03
N GLN A 542 -6.16 7.28 4.76
CA GLN A 542 -5.86 7.83 3.45
C GLN A 542 -4.40 8.24 3.34
N ILE A 543 -3.89 8.27 2.11
CA ILE A 543 -2.52 8.68 1.78
C ILE A 543 -2.58 9.60 0.56
N TRP A 544 -1.72 10.63 0.55
CA TRP A 544 -1.57 11.51 -0.61
C TRP A 544 -1.09 10.69 -1.82
N CYS A 545 -1.90 10.67 -2.88
CA CYS A 545 -1.71 9.71 -3.97
C CYS A 545 -0.49 10.04 -4.84
N SER A 546 -0.27 11.33 -5.10
CA SER A 546 0.83 11.87 -5.90
C SER A 546 0.90 13.38 -5.76
N ASP A 547 2.11 13.95 -5.82
CA ASP A 547 2.32 15.39 -5.93
C ASP A 547 1.91 15.93 -7.32
N ASP A 548 1.72 15.06 -8.31
CA ASP A 548 1.10 15.47 -9.57
C ASP A 548 -0.42 15.59 -9.39
N THR A 549 -0.91 16.81 -9.47
CA THR A 549 -2.34 17.15 -9.35
C THR A 549 -3.02 17.37 -10.70
N ASP A 550 -2.30 17.18 -11.80
CA ASP A 550 -2.89 17.25 -13.14
C ASP A 550 -3.92 16.14 -13.36
N ALA A 551 -5.13 16.49 -13.76
CA ALA A 551 -6.22 15.55 -13.90
C ALA A 551 -5.94 14.41 -14.90
N VAL A 552 -5.15 14.65 -15.95
CA VAL A 552 -4.82 13.64 -16.96
C VAL A 552 -3.78 12.64 -16.45
N GLU A 553 -2.74 13.12 -15.78
CA GLU A 553 -1.75 12.21 -15.15
C GLU A 553 -2.38 11.43 -14.00
N ARG A 554 -3.30 12.05 -13.23
CA ARG A 554 -4.05 11.39 -12.16
C ARG A 554 -4.94 10.24 -12.67
N LEU A 555 -5.44 10.28 -13.91
CA LEU A 555 -6.17 9.12 -14.47
C LEU A 555 -5.31 7.86 -14.42
N LYS A 556 -4.03 7.95 -14.80
CA LYS A 556 -3.10 6.81 -14.78
C LYS A 556 -2.75 6.37 -13.36
N ILE A 557 -2.36 7.35 -12.51
CA ILE A 557 -1.91 7.09 -11.14
C ILE A 557 -3.05 6.51 -10.29
N GLN A 558 -4.25 7.07 -10.41
CA GLN A 558 -5.43 6.63 -9.65
C GLN A 558 -5.97 5.28 -10.14
N GLU A 559 -5.96 5.01 -11.46
CA GLU A 559 -6.34 3.71 -12.02
C GLU A 559 -5.50 2.58 -11.43
N SER A 560 -4.18 2.72 -11.49
CA SER A 560 -3.25 1.70 -10.98
C SER A 560 -3.36 1.55 -9.48
N THR A 561 -3.52 2.66 -8.75
CA THR A 561 -3.73 2.65 -7.30
C THR A 561 -5.03 1.94 -6.95
N ALA A 562 -6.13 2.25 -7.64
CA ALA A 562 -7.44 1.65 -7.44
C ALA A 562 -7.50 0.14 -7.76
N MET A 563 -6.53 -0.39 -8.51
CA MET A 563 -6.43 -1.85 -8.72
C MET A 563 -6.20 -2.61 -7.41
N ILE A 564 -5.59 -1.98 -6.40
CA ILE A 564 -5.23 -2.64 -5.14
C ILE A 564 -5.92 -1.98 -3.95
N TYR A 565 -6.10 -0.68 -3.98
CA TYR A 565 -6.55 0.10 -2.82
C TYR A 565 -7.96 0.66 -3.00
N PRO A 566 -8.80 0.65 -1.95
CA PRO A 566 -10.10 1.32 -1.98
C PRO A 566 -9.95 2.79 -2.38
N LEU A 567 -10.87 3.30 -3.19
CA LEU A 567 -10.86 4.69 -3.64
C LEU A 567 -10.79 5.69 -2.47
N SER A 568 -11.43 5.37 -1.35
CA SER A 568 -11.43 6.19 -0.14
C SER A 568 -10.06 6.35 0.55
N THR A 569 -9.04 5.62 0.10
CA THR A 569 -7.68 5.74 0.62
C THR A 569 -6.82 6.73 -0.15
N MET A 570 -7.29 7.19 -1.30
CA MET A 570 -6.52 8.07 -2.19
C MET A 570 -6.81 9.55 -1.90
N GLY A 571 -5.81 10.31 -1.48
CA GLY A 571 -5.85 11.77 -1.50
C GLY A 571 -5.94 12.28 -2.94
N ALA A 572 -7.03 12.96 -3.29
CA ALA A 572 -7.27 13.47 -4.64
C ALA A 572 -7.89 14.86 -4.59
N HIS A 573 -7.21 15.84 -5.19
CA HIS A 573 -7.61 17.23 -5.13
C HIS A 573 -7.73 17.87 -6.52
N VAL A 574 -8.54 18.92 -6.60
CA VAL A 574 -8.68 19.82 -7.75
C VAL A 574 -7.61 20.90 -7.65
N SER A 575 -6.70 20.94 -8.62
CA SER A 575 -5.66 21.98 -8.72
C SER A 575 -6.05 23.13 -9.61
N ASP A 576 -5.25 24.21 -9.62
CA ASP A 576 -5.37 25.32 -10.55
C ASP A 576 -4.82 24.98 -11.95
N CYS A 577 -5.04 25.83 -12.92
CA CYS A 577 -4.49 25.77 -14.27
C CYS A 577 -3.87 27.10 -14.69
N PRO A 578 -2.74 27.05 -15.45
CA PRO A 578 -2.01 25.85 -15.89
C PRO A 578 -1.46 25.06 -14.71
N ASN A 579 -1.54 23.70 -14.77
CA ASN A 579 -1.00 22.86 -13.72
C ASN A 579 0.50 23.11 -13.51
N HIS A 580 0.93 23.24 -12.26
CA HIS A 580 2.30 23.68 -11.94
C HIS A 580 3.38 22.64 -12.31
N THR A 581 3.02 21.36 -12.42
CA THR A 581 3.96 20.27 -12.75
C THR A 581 4.12 20.10 -14.26
N VAL A 582 3.01 20.08 -15.00
CA VAL A 582 3.01 19.73 -16.44
C VAL A 582 2.59 20.86 -17.36
N GLY A 583 2.13 22.02 -16.84
CA GLY A 583 1.70 23.17 -17.63
C GLY A 583 0.40 22.97 -18.41
N ARG A 584 -0.33 21.88 -18.15
CA ARG A 584 -1.59 21.56 -18.85
C ARG A 584 -2.75 22.40 -18.33
N VAL A 585 -3.67 22.73 -19.24
CA VAL A 585 -4.93 23.40 -18.93
C VAL A 585 -6.07 22.42 -19.19
N THR A 586 -6.84 22.11 -18.17
CA THR A 586 -7.98 21.20 -18.23
C THR A 586 -9.24 21.88 -17.69
N PRO A 587 -10.44 21.52 -18.17
CA PRO A 587 -11.69 22.08 -17.64
C PRO A 587 -11.84 21.84 -16.13
N PHE A 588 -12.35 22.83 -15.38
CA PHE A 588 -12.56 22.72 -13.95
C PHE A 588 -13.50 21.56 -13.59
N GLU A 589 -14.52 21.32 -14.42
CA GLU A 589 -15.42 20.18 -14.28
C GLU A 589 -14.67 18.83 -14.33
N THR A 590 -13.78 18.65 -15.31
CA THR A 590 -13.00 17.41 -15.45
C THR A 590 -12.06 17.18 -14.29
N ARG A 591 -11.41 18.25 -13.78
CA ARG A 591 -10.59 18.15 -12.56
C ARG A 591 -11.41 17.64 -11.37
N GLY A 592 -12.65 18.14 -11.20
CA GLY A 592 -13.57 17.67 -10.16
C GLY A 592 -14.03 16.21 -10.35
N HIS A 593 -14.35 15.81 -11.58
CA HIS A 593 -14.75 14.42 -11.86
C HIS A 593 -13.61 13.42 -11.58
N VAL A 594 -12.37 13.77 -11.91
CA VAL A 594 -11.21 12.91 -11.64
C VAL A 594 -10.90 12.87 -10.12
N ALA A 595 -10.99 14.01 -9.42
CA ALA A 595 -10.77 14.07 -7.98
C ALA A 595 -11.86 13.32 -7.17
N LEU A 596 -13.04 13.12 -7.73
CA LEU A 596 -14.14 12.39 -7.08
C LEU A 596 -13.78 10.91 -6.80
N ALA A 597 -12.81 10.35 -7.51
CA ALA A 597 -12.28 9.01 -7.24
C ALA A 597 -11.40 8.90 -5.99
N GLY A 598 -11.50 9.83 -5.07
CA GLY A 598 -10.72 9.82 -3.83
C GLY A 598 -11.39 10.60 -2.71
N THR A 599 -10.58 11.13 -1.80
CA THR A 599 -11.05 11.84 -0.60
C THR A 599 -11.50 13.27 -0.86
N PHE A 600 -11.34 13.78 -2.04
CA PHE A 600 -11.77 15.07 -2.57
C PHE A 600 -11.33 16.33 -1.78
N GLY A 601 -10.71 17.24 -2.47
CA GLY A 601 -10.29 18.52 -1.92
C GLY A 601 -9.80 19.48 -3.01
N TYR A 602 -9.14 20.55 -2.60
CA TYR A 602 -8.63 21.60 -3.47
C TYR A 602 -7.18 21.95 -3.14
N GLU A 603 -6.37 22.12 -4.18
CA GLU A 603 -4.99 22.59 -4.16
C GLU A 603 -4.88 23.85 -5.03
N LEU A 604 -5.46 24.98 -4.58
CA LEU A 604 -5.51 26.22 -5.36
C LEU A 604 -5.82 27.44 -4.48
N ASP A 605 -5.53 28.64 -4.99
CA ASP A 605 -5.95 29.88 -4.34
C ASP A 605 -7.36 30.27 -4.80
N VAL A 606 -8.35 29.87 -4.01
CA VAL A 606 -9.77 30.13 -4.29
C VAL A 606 -10.12 31.63 -4.39
N THR A 607 -9.23 32.52 -3.95
CA THR A 607 -9.41 33.99 -4.08
C THR A 607 -8.95 34.52 -5.44
N LYS A 608 -8.14 33.75 -6.18
CA LYS A 608 -7.49 34.15 -7.43
C LYS A 608 -8.03 33.49 -8.69
N ILE A 609 -8.62 32.30 -8.57
CA ILE A 609 -9.22 31.58 -9.72
C ILE A 609 -10.31 32.42 -10.40
N SER A 610 -10.66 32.08 -11.64
CA SER A 610 -11.73 32.77 -12.38
C SER A 610 -13.07 32.72 -11.64
N GLU A 611 -13.93 33.69 -11.88
CA GLU A 611 -15.28 33.68 -11.30
C GLU A 611 -16.09 32.49 -11.81
N GLU A 612 -15.90 32.08 -13.05
CA GLU A 612 -16.54 30.90 -13.66
C GLU A 612 -16.17 29.63 -12.91
N ASP A 613 -14.86 29.37 -12.68
CA ASP A 613 -14.37 28.23 -11.91
C ASP A 613 -14.86 28.27 -10.45
N ARG A 614 -14.83 29.46 -9.84
CA ARG A 614 -15.30 29.66 -8.47
C ARG A 614 -16.76 29.28 -8.28
N GLN A 615 -17.62 29.61 -9.24
CA GLN A 615 -19.05 29.26 -9.23
C GLN A 615 -19.29 27.76 -9.41
N MET A 616 -18.31 27.00 -9.89
CA MET A 616 -18.42 25.54 -9.98
C MET A 616 -18.12 24.83 -8.65
N ILE A 617 -17.37 25.44 -7.73
CA ILE A 617 -17.01 24.81 -6.45
C ILE A 617 -18.24 24.34 -5.66
N PRO A 618 -19.30 25.15 -5.44
CA PRO A 618 -20.49 24.66 -4.73
C PRO A 618 -21.17 23.47 -5.41
N LYS A 619 -21.08 23.36 -6.75
CA LYS A 619 -21.62 22.21 -7.49
C LYS A 619 -20.77 20.97 -7.27
N GLN A 620 -19.44 21.11 -7.25
CA GLN A 620 -18.52 20.02 -6.95
C GLN A 620 -18.64 19.56 -5.49
N VAL A 621 -18.84 20.48 -4.56
CA VAL A 621 -19.14 20.17 -3.15
C VAL A 621 -20.42 19.34 -3.05
N ALA A 622 -21.49 19.77 -3.72
CA ALA A 622 -22.76 19.02 -3.75
C ALA A 622 -22.59 17.63 -4.42
N MET A 623 -21.81 17.55 -5.49
CA MET A 623 -21.47 16.30 -6.19
C MET A 623 -20.74 15.33 -5.25
N TYR A 624 -19.72 15.78 -4.53
CA TYR A 624 -19.01 14.96 -3.56
C TYR A 624 -19.93 14.45 -2.46
N HIS A 625 -20.75 15.33 -1.86
CA HIS A 625 -21.71 14.93 -0.84
C HIS A 625 -22.74 13.92 -1.32
N LYS A 626 -23.11 13.98 -2.59
CA LYS A 626 -24.05 13.06 -3.20
C LYS A 626 -23.47 11.67 -3.44
N TYR A 627 -22.23 11.60 -3.94
CA TYR A 627 -21.66 10.36 -4.44
C TYR A 627 -20.62 9.72 -3.50
N ASN A 628 -20.18 10.42 -2.45
CA ASN A 628 -19.09 9.94 -1.59
C ASN A 628 -19.39 8.57 -0.97
N ASP A 629 -20.61 8.30 -0.52
CA ASP A 629 -20.94 7.04 0.12
C ASP A 629 -20.79 5.87 -0.87
N LEU A 630 -21.23 6.04 -2.10
CA LEU A 630 -21.05 5.06 -3.17
C LEU A 630 -19.57 4.88 -3.50
N VAL A 631 -18.82 5.96 -3.71
CA VAL A 631 -17.38 5.91 -4.04
C VAL A 631 -16.58 5.24 -2.91
N ARG A 632 -16.91 5.52 -1.63
CA ARG A 632 -16.22 4.98 -0.47
C ARG A 632 -16.45 3.49 -0.27
N SER A 633 -17.68 3.00 -0.48
CA SER A 633 -18.10 1.65 -0.10
C SER A 633 -18.38 0.70 -1.27
N GLY A 634 -18.57 1.23 -2.47
CA GLY A 634 -18.92 0.44 -3.64
C GLY A 634 -17.77 -0.39 -4.22
N ASP A 635 -18.12 -1.22 -5.19
CA ASP A 635 -17.20 -2.04 -5.95
C ASP A 635 -16.69 -1.27 -7.17
N TYR A 636 -15.37 -1.10 -7.25
CA TYR A 636 -14.71 -0.44 -8.38
C TYR A 636 -14.53 -1.42 -9.55
N TYR A 637 -14.83 -0.97 -10.75
CA TYR A 637 -14.56 -1.69 -11.99
C TYR A 637 -13.87 -0.78 -13.02
N ARG A 638 -12.76 -1.26 -13.57
CA ARG A 638 -12.10 -0.64 -14.70
C ARG A 638 -12.81 -1.05 -15.99
N ILE A 639 -13.29 -0.08 -16.75
CA ILE A 639 -13.97 -0.29 -18.04
C ILE A 639 -13.00 -0.06 -19.21
N ALA A 640 -12.23 1.02 -19.16
CA ALA A 640 -11.23 1.34 -20.17
C ALA A 640 -10.10 2.14 -19.56
N SER A 641 -8.88 1.84 -19.96
CA SER A 641 -7.67 2.50 -19.50
C SER A 641 -7.12 3.50 -20.51
N TYR A 642 -6.91 4.73 -20.09
CA TYR A 642 -6.19 5.72 -20.89
C TYR A 642 -4.73 5.30 -21.16
N GLN A 643 -4.10 4.60 -20.24
CA GLN A 643 -2.74 4.06 -20.41
C GLN A 643 -2.66 3.10 -21.61
N GLU A 644 -3.71 2.30 -21.84
CA GLU A 644 -3.75 1.30 -22.89
C GLU A 644 -4.22 1.86 -24.24
N ASN A 645 -5.30 2.64 -24.24
CA ASN A 645 -5.93 3.11 -25.48
C ASN A 645 -5.49 4.50 -25.95
N HIS A 646 -4.88 5.31 -25.07
CA HIS A 646 -4.35 6.66 -25.31
C HIS A 646 -5.38 7.74 -25.72
N TYR A 647 -6.69 7.50 -25.53
CA TYR A 647 -7.75 8.43 -25.93
C TYR A 647 -8.73 8.78 -24.85
N PHE A 648 -9.10 7.81 -24.01
CA PHE A 648 -10.10 8.01 -22.99
C PHE A 648 -9.89 7.07 -21.82
N ASP A 649 -10.43 7.45 -20.69
CA ASP A 649 -10.52 6.65 -19.49
C ASP A 649 -11.99 6.42 -19.12
N CYS A 650 -12.29 5.27 -18.52
CA CYS A 650 -13.62 4.98 -18.02
C CYS A 650 -13.56 3.96 -16.89
N TYR A 651 -14.15 4.31 -15.77
CA TYR A 651 -14.36 3.40 -14.65
C TYR A 651 -15.74 3.62 -14.05
N GLU A 652 -16.15 2.68 -13.24
CA GLU A 652 -17.43 2.77 -12.53
C GLU A 652 -17.31 2.24 -11.09
N VAL A 653 -18.24 2.71 -10.25
CA VAL A 653 -18.42 2.22 -8.89
C VAL A 653 -19.86 1.76 -8.75
N VAL A 654 -20.04 0.50 -8.36
CA VAL A 654 -21.35 -0.16 -8.19
C VAL A 654 -21.64 -0.33 -6.71
N SER A 655 -22.85 0.00 -6.26
CA SER A 655 -23.25 -0.25 -4.86
C SER A 655 -23.29 -1.75 -4.54
N LYS A 656 -23.03 -2.10 -3.29
CA LYS A 656 -23.01 -3.51 -2.83
C LYS A 656 -24.33 -4.26 -3.09
N ASP A 657 -25.46 -3.57 -3.00
CA ASP A 657 -26.80 -4.11 -3.29
C ASP A 657 -27.17 -4.03 -4.79
N LYS A 658 -26.26 -3.49 -5.62
CA LYS A 658 -26.46 -3.29 -7.05
C LYS A 658 -27.67 -2.42 -7.40
N SER A 659 -28.00 -1.48 -6.52
CA SER A 659 -29.12 -0.54 -6.75
C SER A 659 -28.70 0.71 -7.52
N GLU A 660 -27.42 1.02 -7.55
CA GLU A 660 -26.90 2.19 -8.27
C GLU A 660 -25.47 1.99 -8.79
N VAL A 661 -25.14 2.68 -9.84
CA VAL A 661 -23.80 2.74 -10.42
C VAL A 661 -23.44 4.15 -10.88
N LEU A 662 -22.26 4.61 -10.50
CA LEU A 662 -21.68 5.86 -10.97
C LEU A 662 -20.56 5.55 -11.97
N VAL A 663 -20.76 5.97 -13.23
CA VAL A 663 -19.77 5.84 -14.31
C VAL A 663 -19.07 7.17 -14.50
N THR A 664 -17.74 7.16 -14.42
CA THR A 664 -16.88 8.30 -14.77
C THR A 664 -16.24 8.05 -16.12
N PHE A 665 -16.52 8.91 -17.08
CA PHE A 665 -15.93 8.87 -18.42
C PHE A 665 -15.12 10.14 -18.67
N VAL A 666 -13.86 10.00 -19.09
CA VAL A 666 -12.98 11.11 -19.44
C VAL A 666 -12.41 10.93 -20.83
N GLN A 667 -12.81 11.80 -21.77
CA GLN A 667 -12.17 11.90 -23.07
C GLN A 667 -10.93 12.76 -22.96
N VAL A 668 -9.75 12.14 -23.05
CA VAL A 668 -8.48 12.86 -22.97
C VAL A 668 -8.14 13.50 -24.30
N ILE A 669 -8.26 12.75 -25.42
CA ILE A 669 -7.97 13.25 -26.75
C ILE A 669 -9.19 13.04 -27.65
N ASN A 670 -9.71 14.13 -28.22
CA ASN A 670 -10.75 14.07 -29.22
C ASN A 670 -10.17 13.66 -30.58
N ARG A 671 -10.90 12.89 -31.35
CA ARG A 671 -10.49 12.40 -32.67
C ARG A 671 -11.43 12.88 -33.77
N PRO A 672 -10.92 13.27 -34.94
CA PRO A 672 -11.76 13.67 -36.04
C PRO A 672 -12.61 12.47 -36.56
N ASN A 673 -13.84 12.76 -36.91
CA ASN A 673 -14.80 11.80 -37.46
C ASN A 673 -15.13 10.61 -36.50
N TYR A 674 -15.08 10.85 -35.20
CA TYR A 674 -15.45 9.87 -34.19
C TYR A 674 -16.72 10.33 -33.47
N LYS A 675 -17.83 9.58 -33.60
CA LYS A 675 -19.17 10.08 -33.22
C LYS A 675 -19.60 9.67 -31.81
N SER A 676 -19.32 8.44 -31.39
CA SER A 676 -19.75 7.88 -30.10
C SER A 676 -18.90 6.68 -29.73
N ARG A 677 -18.88 6.38 -28.40
CA ARG A 677 -18.28 5.18 -27.85
C ARG A 677 -19.34 4.28 -27.24
N ARG A 678 -19.22 2.99 -27.51
CA ARG A 678 -20.00 1.99 -26.78
C ARG A 678 -19.20 1.59 -25.53
N ILE A 679 -19.84 1.70 -24.37
CA ILE A 679 -19.30 1.29 -23.07
C ILE A 679 -20.21 0.21 -22.50
N THR A 680 -19.64 -0.92 -22.11
CA THR A 680 -20.34 -2.00 -21.39
C THR A 680 -20.04 -1.87 -19.92
N LEU A 681 -21.08 -1.79 -19.10
CA LEU A 681 -20.97 -1.71 -17.65
C LEU A 681 -20.70 -3.10 -17.04
N LYS A 682 -20.29 -3.14 -15.79
CA LYS A 682 -19.95 -4.37 -15.06
C LYS A 682 -20.68 -4.42 -13.72
N GLY A 683 -20.67 -5.55 -13.06
CA GLY A 683 -21.12 -5.70 -11.68
C GLY A 683 -22.59 -5.46 -11.39
N LEU A 684 -23.40 -5.05 -12.34
CA LEU A 684 -24.85 -4.85 -12.18
C LEU A 684 -25.60 -6.16 -11.98
N ASP A 685 -26.86 -6.06 -11.54
CA ASP A 685 -27.76 -7.22 -11.52
C ASP A 685 -28.46 -7.34 -12.89
N PRO A 686 -28.27 -8.44 -13.64
CA PRO A 686 -28.88 -8.61 -14.94
C PRO A 686 -30.41 -8.65 -14.91
N GLN A 687 -31.03 -8.91 -13.75
CA GLN A 687 -32.49 -8.98 -13.58
C GLN A 687 -33.13 -7.65 -13.18
N LYS A 688 -32.31 -6.65 -12.79
CA LYS A 688 -32.81 -5.32 -12.41
C LYS A 688 -32.95 -4.41 -13.63
N ASN A 689 -33.81 -3.41 -13.51
CA ASN A 689 -33.93 -2.31 -14.46
C ASN A 689 -33.32 -1.05 -13.85
N TYR A 690 -32.68 -0.26 -14.67
CA TYR A 690 -32.01 0.99 -14.27
C TYR A 690 -32.49 2.14 -15.13
N CYS A 691 -32.45 3.33 -14.60
CA CYS A 691 -32.60 4.57 -15.38
C CYS A 691 -31.44 5.52 -15.12
N LEU A 692 -31.01 6.24 -16.13
CA LEU A 692 -30.08 7.35 -15.95
C LEU A 692 -30.79 8.45 -15.19
N GLU A 693 -30.16 8.94 -14.14
CA GLU A 693 -30.75 9.98 -13.31
C GLU A 693 -31.14 11.23 -14.12
N GLY A 694 -32.39 11.66 -13.97
CA GLY A 694 -32.95 12.78 -14.76
C GLY A 694 -33.53 12.37 -16.12
N GLU A 695 -33.51 11.08 -16.46
CA GLU A 695 -34.12 10.56 -17.68
C GLU A 695 -35.22 9.52 -17.38
N ASP A 696 -36.17 9.37 -18.28
CA ASP A 696 -37.25 8.38 -18.15
C ASP A 696 -36.92 7.03 -18.84
N THR A 697 -35.84 6.97 -19.60
CA THR A 697 -35.44 5.77 -20.34
C THR A 697 -35.03 4.66 -19.38
N VAL A 698 -35.62 3.48 -19.58
CA VAL A 698 -35.34 2.28 -18.78
C VAL A 698 -34.36 1.40 -19.52
N TYR A 699 -33.31 0.99 -18.85
CA TYR A 699 -32.29 0.08 -19.33
C TYR A 699 -32.32 -1.19 -18.49
N ALA A 700 -32.40 -2.35 -19.12
CA ALA A 700 -32.22 -3.61 -18.40
C ALA A 700 -30.74 -3.81 -18.00
N GLY A 701 -30.49 -4.40 -16.83
CA GLY A 701 -29.13 -4.60 -16.34
C GLY A 701 -28.26 -5.46 -17.27
N ASP A 702 -28.83 -6.54 -17.80
CA ASP A 702 -28.16 -7.37 -18.82
C ASP A 702 -27.82 -6.59 -20.09
N THR A 703 -28.72 -5.69 -20.52
CA THR A 703 -28.47 -4.83 -21.67
C THR A 703 -27.30 -3.86 -21.42
N LEU A 704 -27.24 -3.23 -20.24
CA LEU A 704 -26.11 -2.37 -19.86
C LEU A 704 -24.79 -3.14 -19.81
N MET A 705 -24.83 -4.39 -19.33
CA MET A 705 -23.64 -5.23 -19.17
C MET A 705 -23.17 -5.87 -20.46
N TYR A 706 -24.05 -6.28 -21.35
CA TYR A 706 -23.68 -7.06 -22.55
C TYR A 706 -23.78 -6.26 -23.86
N ALA A 707 -24.75 -5.39 -23.98
CA ALA A 707 -24.89 -4.52 -25.15
C ALA A 707 -24.30 -3.12 -24.92
N GLY A 708 -24.32 -2.64 -23.68
CA GLY A 708 -23.75 -1.36 -23.26
C GLY A 708 -24.60 -0.15 -23.56
N ILE A 709 -23.99 1.02 -23.35
CA ILE A 709 -24.56 2.33 -23.67
C ILE A 709 -23.70 3.06 -24.70
N LEU A 710 -24.30 4.03 -25.37
CA LEU A 710 -23.58 4.92 -26.30
C LEU A 710 -23.30 6.26 -25.60
N ILE A 711 -22.03 6.57 -25.39
CA ILE A 711 -21.60 7.89 -24.94
C ILE A 711 -21.25 8.71 -26.19
N GLN A 712 -22.00 9.77 -26.44
CA GLN A 712 -21.65 10.73 -27.47
C GLN A 712 -20.35 11.43 -27.07
N ASN A 713 -19.40 11.50 -28.00
CA ASN A 713 -18.12 12.16 -27.74
C ASN A 713 -18.34 13.62 -27.36
N PRO A 714 -17.83 14.07 -26.23
CA PRO A 714 -17.75 15.50 -25.93
C PRO A 714 -16.92 16.24 -26.98
N TRP A 715 -17.20 17.52 -27.17
CA TRP A 715 -16.40 18.34 -28.08
C TRP A 715 -15.15 18.88 -27.39
N GLY A 716 -13.98 18.58 -27.94
CA GLY A 716 -12.69 19.04 -27.44
C GLY A 716 -11.94 17.97 -26.63
N ASP A 717 -10.70 18.28 -26.27
CA ASP A 717 -9.86 17.47 -25.42
C ASP A 717 -10.20 17.67 -23.93
N PHE A 718 -9.83 16.71 -23.10
CA PHE A 718 -9.97 16.76 -21.63
C PHE A 718 -11.40 16.94 -21.14
N GLN A 719 -12.38 16.38 -21.86
CA GLN A 719 -13.80 16.50 -21.48
C GLN A 719 -14.25 15.26 -20.68
N SER A 720 -15.13 15.45 -19.72
CA SER A 720 -15.62 14.37 -18.87
C SER A 720 -17.14 14.32 -18.76
N LYS A 721 -17.65 13.15 -18.36
CA LYS A 721 -19.06 12.94 -18.00
C LYS A 721 -19.17 12.02 -16.80
N LEU A 722 -20.11 12.35 -15.91
CA LEU A 722 -20.60 11.43 -14.90
C LEU A 722 -21.98 10.92 -15.35
N LEU A 723 -22.17 9.60 -15.28
CA LEU A 723 -23.45 8.96 -15.54
C LEU A 723 -23.85 8.18 -14.30
N HIS A 724 -24.97 8.57 -13.69
CA HIS A 724 -25.47 7.90 -12.50
C HIS A 724 -26.75 7.13 -12.86
N PHE A 725 -26.65 5.81 -12.84
CA PHE A 725 -27.78 4.93 -13.04
C PHE A 725 -28.30 4.45 -11.69
N VAL A 726 -29.62 4.47 -11.54
CA VAL A 726 -30.32 4.03 -10.33
C VAL A 726 -31.37 2.99 -10.68
N GLU A 727 -31.57 2.02 -9.81
CA GLU A 727 -32.58 0.98 -9.97
C GLU A 727 -33.98 1.61 -10.09
N LYS A 728 -34.68 1.23 -11.14
CA LYS A 728 -36.10 1.59 -11.31
C LYS A 728 -36.99 0.50 -10.74
N LYS A 729 -37.57 0.78 -9.60
CA LYS A 729 -38.56 -0.10 -8.94
C LYS A 729 -39.89 -0.16 -9.70
#